data_78420fa6c3db1509032256462a15b369
#
_entry.id   78420fa6c3db1509032256462a15b369
#
_cell.length_a   1.000
_cell.length_b   1.000
_cell.length_c   1.000
_cell.angle_alpha   90.00
_cell.angle_beta   90.00
_cell.angle_gamma   90.00
#
_symmetry.space_group_name_H-M   'P 1'
#
loop_
_entity.id
_entity.type
_entity.pdbx_description
1 polymer ?
#
loop_
_entity_poly.entity_id
_entity_poly.type
_entity_poly.pdbx_seq_one_letter_code
_entity_poly.pdbx_strand_id
1 'polypeptide(L)'
;MKDMPLIIHFLLGLSIIALVHAVDKKADCPQSCTCEVRPWFTPRSIYMEALTVDCNDVGLSAFPTILPTDTQVLLLQANNIKNTEYASDFPVNLTGLDLSQNSLSSVANIELRRMPHLLSVYLEENKLTELPDKCLSGLTNLQELYINHNLLSSIAPGAFMGLDNLLRLHLNSNSLQLINRKWFEAIPNLEVLMIGENPIIRIEDKNFKPLINLRSLVLAGINLTEIPDNALAGLDNLESISFYDNRLVKVPHTALQKATNLKFLDLNKNPINRIQRGDFSNMVHLKELGINNMPELISIDNLAVDNLPDLRKIEATNNPRLSYIHPNAFFQLPRLESLMLNSNALSALYRSTIESLPNLKEISIHSNPIRCDCVIRWINMNKTSIRFMEPESLFCVDPPEFQGQNVRKVHFREMMEICLPLIAPESFPSSLNLETGSYISLHCRATAEPEPEVYWITPSGHKLLPNTVSAKYYVHSEGTLDISDITHQESGLYTCIATNLVGADLKSIMINVDGSSPQDNHKSLSIKIEDVQSNSALLSWKANSKIVKSAIRWAAFPKDGNSQPFWSARIPSHIKVYNFTHLTPSTEYTICMDIPTVQLRNARQCINVTTKGLDLAMTNYKKRNIITFLACLGALLGFICVVSLFSCISREMNCDAGHSYLRNYLKKQSFSFIELYPPLISLWDTDKEKSTSLEVKATVIGVPANMS
;
A
#
# COMPACT_ATOMS: atom_id res chain seq x y z
N MET A 1 84.50 -45.25 2.64
CA MET A 1 83.50 -45.15 3.71
C MET A 1 83.31 -43.64 4.07
N LYS A 2 82.74 -42.85 3.16
CA LYS A 2 82.40 -41.42 3.41
C LYS A 2 81.12 -40.93 2.76
N ASP A 3 80.31 -41.81 2.18
CA ASP A 3 79.13 -41.46 1.40
C ASP A 3 77.77 -42.02 1.95
N MET A 4 77.80 -42.52 3.21
CA MET A 4 76.56 -43.09 3.80
C MET A 4 75.64 -42.14 4.57
N PRO A 5 75.96 -40.89 4.96
CA PRO A 5 74.98 -40.05 5.65
C PRO A 5 74.04 -39.30 4.73
N LEU A 6 74.35 -39.09 3.43
CA LEU A 6 73.50 -38.29 2.54
C LEU A 6 72.25 -39.07 2.05
N ILE A 7 72.35 -40.38 1.87
CA ILE A 7 71.25 -41.24 1.41
C ILE A 7 70.21 -41.43 2.52
N ILE A 8 70.62 -41.50 3.79
CA ILE A 8 69.67 -41.62 4.93
C ILE A 8 68.86 -40.34 5.14
N HIS A 9 69.48 -39.17 4.96
CA HIS A 9 68.73 -37.89 5.01
C HIS A 9 67.81 -37.71 3.82
N PHE A 10 68.14 -38.21 2.64
CA PHE A 10 67.27 -38.15 1.46
C PHE A 10 66.07 -39.12 1.58
N LEU A 11 66.24 -40.32 2.13
CA LEU A 11 65.18 -41.28 2.40
C LEU A 11 64.27 -40.86 3.57
N LEU A 12 64.82 -40.24 4.62
CA LEU A 12 64.01 -39.62 5.70
C LEU A 12 63.27 -38.39 5.22
N GLY A 13 63.85 -37.55 4.36
CA GLY A 13 63.16 -36.43 3.71
C GLY A 13 62.01 -36.87 2.80
N LEU A 14 62.21 -37.91 2.00
CA LEU A 14 61.14 -38.49 1.17
C LEU A 14 60.05 -39.18 1.99
N SER A 15 60.35 -39.78 3.12
CA SER A 15 59.38 -40.36 4.04
C SER A 15 58.56 -39.31 4.75
N ILE A 16 59.16 -38.16 5.11
CA ILE A 16 58.45 -37.03 5.73
C ILE A 16 57.61 -36.32 4.68
N ILE A 17 58.08 -36.15 3.44
CA ILE A 17 57.28 -35.58 2.34
C ILE A 17 56.12 -36.53 1.97
N ALA A 18 56.30 -37.87 1.96
CA ALA A 18 55.24 -38.83 1.77
C ALA A 18 54.25 -38.88 2.94
N LEU A 19 54.68 -38.59 4.20
CA LEU A 19 53.78 -38.50 5.35
C LEU A 19 53.04 -37.15 5.40
N VAL A 20 53.65 -36.06 4.89
CA VAL A 20 52.96 -34.78 4.76
C VAL A 20 51.95 -34.77 3.60
N HIS A 21 52.18 -35.58 2.53
CA HIS A 21 51.21 -35.79 1.45
C HIS A 21 50.14 -36.84 1.79
N ALA A 22 50.27 -37.56 2.90
CA ALA A 22 49.28 -38.55 3.34
C ALA A 22 48.23 -38.02 4.31
N VAL A 23 48.21 -36.71 4.58
CA VAL A 23 47.26 -36.06 5.50
C VAL A 23 46.29 -35.08 4.80
N ASP A 24 46.40 -34.93 3.50
CA ASP A 24 45.38 -34.23 2.73
C ASP A 24 44.49 -35.21 1.97
N LYS A 25 43.69 -36.02 2.69
CA LYS A 25 42.44 -36.53 2.12
C LYS A 25 41.54 -35.31 1.95
N LYS A 26 41.66 -34.66 0.79
CA LYS A 26 40.66 -33.75 0.30
C LYS A 26 39.33 -34.46 0.43
N ALA A 27 38.46 -34.01 1.31
CA ALA A 27 37.12 -34.57 1.43
C ALA A 27 36.52 -34.71 0.04
N ASP A 28 35.99 -35.87 -0.31
CA ASP A 28 35.45 -36.18 -1.64
C ASP A 28 34.22 -35.27 -1.89
N CYS A 29 34.43 -34.17 -2.62
CA CYS A 29 33.35 -33.28 -3.03
C CYS A 29 32.56 -33.95 -4.19
N PRO A 30 31.22 -33.93 -4.20
CA PRO A 30 30.43 -34.45 -5.30
C PRO A 30 30.82 -33.81 -6.64
N GLN A 31 30.91 -34.59 -7.71
CA GLN A 31 31.49 -34.19 -8.99
C GLN A 31 30.88 -32.89 -9.59
N SER A 32 29.60 -32.66 -9.36
CA SER A 32 28.88 -31.47 -9.89
C SER A 32 28.78 -30.30 -8.90
N CYS A 33 29.38 -30.45 -7.72
CA CYS A 33 29.24 -29.47 -6.63
C CYS A 33 30.57 -28.80 -6.32
N THR A 34 30.53 -27.69 -5.59
CA THR A 34 31.72 -27.02 -5.03
C THR A 34 31.72 -27.15 -3.52
N CYS A 35 32.90 -27.42 -2.95
CA CYS A 35 33.07 -27.57 -1.52
C CYS A 35 34.11 -26.59 -1.03
N GLU A 36 33.67 -25.64 -0.22
CA GLU A 36 34.54 -24.59 0.30
C GLU A 36 34.03 -24.07 1.66
N VAL A 37 34.93 -23.50 2.43
CA VAL A 37 34.56 -22.81 3.66
C VAL A 37 34.05 -21.42 3.30
N ARG A 38 32.81 -21.12 3.67
CA ARG A 38 32.16 -19.84 3.41
C ARG A 38 31.70 -19.19 4.71
N PRO A 39 31.64 -17.84 4.77
CA PRO A 39 30.97 -17.15 5.85
C PRO A 39 29.50 -17.54 5.89
N TRP A 40 29.02 -17.88 7.07
CA TRP A 40 27.63 -18.20 7.34
C TRP A 40 27.15 -17.44 8.57
N PHE A 41 25.91 -16.99 8.55
CA PHE A 41 25.29 -16.39 9.73
C PHE A 41 24.18 -17.31 10.23
N THR A 42 24.24 -17.64 11.51
CA THR A 42 23.12 -18.34 12.14
C THR A 42 21.89 -17.46 12.19
N PRO A 43 20.66 -18.00 12.39
CA PRO A 43 19.46 -17.20 12.53
C PRO A 43 19.52 -16.12 13.63
N ARG A 44 20.39 -16.27 14.62
CA ARG A 44 20.69 -15.27 15.66
C ARG A 44 21.83 -14.33 15.29
N SER A 45 22.16 -14.24 14.01
CA SER A 45 23.21 -13.34 13.48
C SER A 45 24.61 -13.61 14.04
N ILE A 46 24.90 -14.83 14.50
CA ILE A 46 26.23 -15.23 14.92
C ILE A 46 27.01 -15.63 13.66
N TYR A 47 28.14 -14.96 13.43
CA TYR A 47 29.06 -15.29 12.33
C TYR A 47 29.78 -16.59 12.61
N MET A 48 29.89 -17.44 11.58
CA MET A 48 30.73 -18.65 11.58
C MET A 48 31.29 -18.91 10.19
N GLU A 49 32.43 -19.58 10.11
CA GLU A 49 32.97 -20.14 8.88
C GLU A 49 32.47 -21.58 8.77
N ALA A 50 31.66 -21.87 7.75
CA ALA A 50 31.00 -23.16 7.58
C ALA A 50 31.52 -23.87 6.32
N LEU A 51 31.88 -25.15 6.44
CA LEU A 51 32.12 -25.96 5.26
C LEU A 51 30.80 -26.14 4.51
N THR A 52 30.73 -25.48 3.36
CA THR A 52 29.56 -25.44 2.49
C THR A 52 29.78 -26.32 1.28
N VAL A 53 28.84 -27.23 1.03
CA VAL A 53 28.72 -27.99 -0.23
C VAL A 53 27.62 -27.32 -1.04
N ASP A 54 28.01 -26.70 -2.15
CA ASP A 54 27.10 -26.00 -3.04
C ASP A 54 26.86 -26.80 -4.30
N CYS A 55 25.66 -27.32 -4.42
CA CYS A 55 25.16 -28.11 -5.56
C CYS A 55 23.95 -27.43 -6.20
N ASN A 56 23.85 -26.12 -6.15
CA ASN A 56 22.73 -25.36 -6.71
C ASN A 56 22.71 -25.40 -8.24
N ASP A 57 21.53 -25.63 -8.85
CA ASP A 57 21.29 -25.62 -10.33
C ASP A 57 22.23 -26.56 -11.13
N VAL A 58 22.55 -27.71 -10.56
CA VAL A 58 23.43 -28.72 -11.25
C VAL A 58 22.65 -29.90 -11.82
N GLY A 59 21.32 -29.86 -11.80
CA GLY A 59 20.44 -30.85 -12.41
C GLY A 59 20.33 -32.17 -11.66
N LEU A 60 20.54 -32.16 -10.34
CA LEU A 60 20.41 -33.37 -9.51
C LEU A 60 18.96 -33.88 -9.49
N SER A 61 18.78 -35.18 -9.69
CA SER A 61 17.48 -35.84 -9.53
C SER A 61 17.34 -36.58 -8.19
N ALA A 62 18.45 -36.75 -7.46
CA ALA A 62 18.54 -37.40 -6.16
C ALA A 62 19.56 -36.64 -5.27
N PHE A 63 19.50 -36.93 -3.99
CA PHE A 63 20.43 -36.41 -3.00
C PHE A 63 21.86 -36.92 -3.27
N PRO A 64 22.92 -36.12 -3.09
CA PRO A 64 24.30 -36.58 -3.27
C PRO A 64 24.64 -37.73 -2.32
N THR A 65 25.19 -38.79 -2.86
CA THR A 65 25.53 -40.03 -2.08
C THR A 65 26.83 -39.91 -1.31
N ILE A 66 27.71 -39.00 -1.71
CA ILE A 66 29.02 -38.76 -1.07
C ILE A 66 29.09 -37.31 -0.69
N LEU A 67 29.23 -37.03 0.61
CA LEU A 67 29.39 -35.68 1.17
C LEU A 67 30.60 -35.66 2.12
N PRO A 68 31.36 -34.58 2.17
CA PRO A 68 32.38 -34.41 3.21
C PRO A 68 31.77 -34.57 4.60
N THR A 69 32.44 -35.32 5.48
CA THR A 69 31.94 -35.63 6.84
C THR A 69 31.71 -34.40 7.71
N ASP A 70 32.48 -33.32 7.44
CA ASP A 70 32.43 -32.05 8.20
C ASP A 70 31.53 -31.01 7.58
N THR A 71 30.66 -31.38 6.58
CA THR A 71 29.73 -30.47 5.94
C THR A 71 28.77 -29.88 6.97
N GLN A 72 28.72 -28.56 7.04
CA GLN A 72 27.83 -27.79 7.92
C GLN A 72 26.66 -27.19 7.16
N VAL A 73 26.88 -26.79 5.90
CA VAL A 73 25.83 -26.21 5.05
C VAL A 73 25.77 -26.97 3.72
N LEU A 74 24.57 -27.39 3.34
CA LEU A 74 24.33 -28.11 2.09
C LEU A 74 23.27 -27.34 1.28
N LEU A 75 23.70 -26.86 0.11
CA LEU A 75 22.87 -26.10 -0.82
C LEU A 75 22.51 -26.96 -2.01
N LEU A 76 21.23 -27.25 -2.20
CA LEU A 76 20.66 -28.12 -3.25
C LEU A 76 19.55 -27.40 -4.03
N GLN A 77 19.53 -26.08 -4.00
CA GLN A 77 18.50 -25.25 -4.63
C GLN A 77 18.44 -25.48 -6.14
N ALA A 78 17.24 -25.34 -6.72
CA ALA A 78 16.99 -25.37 -8.17
C ALA A 78 17.44 -26.72 -8.85
N ASN A 79 17.06 -27.84 -8.24
CA ASN A 79 17.30 -29.18 -8.77
C ASN A 79 15.96 -29.90 -9.04
N ASN A 80 16.01 -31.20 -9.32
CA ASN A 80 14.84 -32.05 -9.57
C ASN A 80 14.65 -33.14 -8.50
N ILE A 81 15.07 -32.85 -7.25
CA ILE A 81 15.06 -33.83 -6.15
C ILE A 81 13.60 -34.05 -5.71
N LYS A 82 13.23 -35.35 -5.60
CA LYS A 82 11.88 -35.78 -5.18
C LYS A 82 11.86 -36.40 -3.80
N ASN A 83 12.96 -37.01 -3.38
CA ASN A 83 13.14 -37.64 -2.07
C ASN A 83 14.63 -37.70 -1.71
N THR A 84 14.92 -38.04 -0.45
CA THR A 84 16.29 -38.19 0.07
C THR A 84 16.58 -39.65 0.48
N GLU A 85 15.75 -40.62 0.08
CA GLU A 85 15.77 -42.04 0.54
C GLU A 85 17.10 -42.77 0.31
N TYR A 86 17.95 -42.30 -0.60
CA TYR A 86 19.18 -43.02 -1.00
C TYR A 86 20.44 -42.45 -0.34
N ALA A 87 20.36 -41.47 0.50
CA ALA A 87 21.50 -40.93 1.22
C ALA A 87 21.85 -41.85 2.42
N SER A 88 22.84 -42.74 2.26
CA SER A 88 23.26 -43.66 3.32
C SER A 88 23.91 -42.91 4.52
N ASP A 89 24.64 -41.84 4.23
CA ASP A 89 25.45 -41.11 5.22
C ASP A 89 25.19 -39.62 5.15
N PHE A 90 24.29 -39.10 6.02
CA PHE A 90 24.12 -37.68 6.21
C PHE A 90 25.25 -37.13 7.10
N PRO A 91 25.80 -35.94 6.79
CA PRO A 91 26.75 -35.27 7.67
C PRO A 91 26.11 -35.00 9.04
N VAL A 92 26.71 -35.45 10.11
CA VAL A 92 26.18 -35.37 11.47
C VAL A 92 26.12 -33.89 11.93
N ASN A 93 27.00 -33.04 11.39
CA ASN A 93 27.15 -31.65 11.82
C ASN A 93 26.37 -30.65 10.93
N LEU A 94 25.42 -31.09 10.12
CA LEU A 94 24.66 -30.23 9.22
C LEU A 94 23.81 -29.25 10.01
N THR A 95 24.05 -27.96 9.80
CA THR A 95 23.34 -26.85 10.45
C THR A 95 22.44 -26.08 9.50
N GLY A 96 22.73 -26.06 8.19
CA GLY A 96 21.93 -25.44 7.14
C GLY A 96 21.64 -26.39 5.99
N LEU A 97 20.36 -26.50 5.59
CA LEU A 97 19.92 -27.32 4.47
C LEU A 97 19.00 -26.51 3.57
N ASP A 98 19.41 -26.34 2.31
CA ASP A 98 18.60 -25.70 1.28
C ASP A 98 18.16 -26.72 0.23
N LEU A 99 16.86 -27.01 0.21
CA LEU A 99 16.16 -27.84 -0.76
C LEU A 99 15.10 -27.06 -1.53
N SER A 100 15.22 -25.74 -1.54
CA SER A 100 14.28 -24.88 -2.27
C SER A 100 14.30 -25.15 -3.78
N GLN A 101 13.20 -24.80 -4.46
CA GLN A 101 13.07 -24.98 -5.92
C GLN A 101 13.35 -26.40 -6.39
N ASN A 102 12.73 -27.39 -5.73
CA ASN A 102 12.83 -28.80 -6.08
C ASN A 102 11.45 -29.40 -6.40
N SER A 103 11.35 -30.73 -6.39
CA SER A 103 10.11 -31.46 -6.69
C SER A 103 9.62 -32.32 -5.53
N LEU A 104 9.88 -31.85 -4.28
CA LEU A 104 9.47 -32.54 -3.06
C LEU A 104 7.95 -32.48 -2.87
N SER A 105 7.28 -33.62 -2.71
CA SER A 105 5.81 -33.67 -2.54
C SER A 105 5.36 -33.96 -1.11
N SER A 106 6.25 -34.49 -0.27
CA SER A 106 5.96 -34.75 1.15
C SER A 106 7.20 -34.50 2.00
N VAL A 107 7.01 -34.00 3.21
CA VAL A 107 8.09 -33.86 4.20
C VAL A 107 8.64 -35.25 4.63
N ALA A 108 7.81 -36.25 4.62
CA ALA A 108 8.25 -37.67 4.91
C ALA A 108 9.31 -38.17 3.94
N ASN A 109 9.37 -37.62 2.72
CA ASN A 109 10.38 -37.96 1.71
C ASN A 109 11.75 -37.33 2.01
N ILE A 110 11.87 -36.54 3.07
CA ILE A 110 13.08 -35.82 3.47
C ILE A 110 13.51 -36.32 4.84
N GLU A 111 14.22 -37.34 5.01
CA GLU A 111 14.60 -37.93 6.32
C GLU A 111 15.20 -36.94 7.35
N LEU A 112 14.54 -35.79 7.58
CA LEU A 112 15.00 -34.69 8.43
C LEU A 112 15.34 -35.11 9.88
N ARG A 113 14.69 -36.18 10.38
CA ARG A 113 14.96 -36.75 11.71
C ARG A 113 16.39 -37.20 11.92
N ARG A 114 17.13 -37.43 10.84
CA ARG A 114 18.54 -37.80 10.87
C ARG A 114 19.50 -36.61 11.00
N MET A 115 18.97 -35.38 11.00
CA MET A 115 19.75 -34.15 11.01
C MET A 115 19.39 -33.25 12.22
N PRO A 116 19.64 -33.71 13.47
CA PRO A 116 19.15 -33.02 14.68
C PRO A 116 19.83 -31.67 14.96
N HIS A 117 20.93 -31.35 14.28
CA HIS A 117 21.69 -30.11 14.48
C HIS A 117 21.28 -28.99 13.52
N LEU A 118 20.31 -29.23 12.62
CA LEU A 118 19.82 -28.21 11.71
C LEU A 118 19.29 -27.00 12.47
N LEU A 119 19.76 -25.81 12.06
CA LEU A 119 19.31 -24.50 12.51
C LEU A 119 18.36 -23.86 11.49
N SER A 120 18.62 -24.07 10.19
CA SER A 120 17.84 -23.50 9.11
C SER A 120 17.51 -24.56 8.05
N VAL A 121 16.24 -24.61 7.63
CA VAL A 121 15.72 -25.50 6.57
C VAL A 121 14.90 -24.67 5.58
N TYR A 122 15.32 -24.74 4.32
CA TYR A 122 14.68 -24.08 3.19
C TYR A 122 14.01 -25.11 2.29
N LEU A 123 12.67 -25.06 2.21
CA LEU A 123 11.81 -25.97 1.43
C LEU A 123 10.86 -25.19 0.51
N GLU A 124 11.10 -23.91 0.32
CA GLU A 124 10.25 -23.07 -0.53
C GLU A 124 10.28 -23.53 -2.00
N GLU A 125 9.23 -23.16 -2.72
CA GLU A 125 9.06 -23.49 -4.14
C GLU A 125 9.17 -25.00 -4.43
N ASN A 126 8.48 -25.82 -3.63
CA ASN A 126 8.32 -27.26 -3.81
C ASN A 126 6.85 -27.62 -4.08
N LYS A 127 6.49 -28.90 -3.92
CA LYS A 127 5.13 -29.44 -4.16
C LYS A 127 4.53 -30.06 -2.90
N LEU A 128 4.92 -29.58 -1.73
CA LEU A 128 4.43 -30.09 -0.45
C LEU A 128 2.94 -29.79 -0.30
N THR A 129 2.13 -30.79 0.04
CA THR A 129 0.66 -30.68 0.12
C THR A 129 0.11 -30.67 1.54
N GLU A 130 0.85 -31.28 2.49
CA GLU A 130 0.46 -31.39 3.89
C GLU A 130 1.65 -31.46 4.83
N LEU A 131 1.42 -31.11 6.10
CA LEU A 131 2.35 -31.37 7.21
C LEU A 131 1.67 -32.27 8.23
N PRO A 132 2.02 -33.58 8.25
CA PRO A 132 1.48 -34.54 9.22
C PRO A 132 1.91 -34.27 10.67
N ASP A 133 1.24 -34.89 11.65
CA ASP A 133 1.64 -34.80 13.04
C ASP A 133 3.08 -35.28 13.25
N LYS A 134 3.85 -34.50 14.03
CA LYS A 134 5.24 -34.81 14.40
C LYS A 134 6.19 -35.03 13.23
N CYS A 135 5.87 -34.59 12.02
CA CYS A 135 6.72 -34.79 10.83
C CYS A 135 8.11 -34.12 10.99
N LEU A 136 8.23 -33.10 11.82
CA LEU A 136 9.45 -32.33 12.07
C LEU A 136 10.04 -32.58 13.47
N SER A 137 9.53 -33.53 14.23
CA SER A 137 9.84 -33.69 15.67
C SER A 137 11.31 -34.02 16.02
N GLY A 138 12.14 -34.38 15.03
CA GLY A 138 13.58 -34.60 15.22
C GLY A 138 14.44 -33.34 15.16
N LEU A 139 13.88 -32.20 14.74
CA LEU A 139 14.61 -30.95 14.51
C LEU A 139 14.60 -30.03 15.73
N THR A 140 15.06 -30.53 16.87
CA THR A 140 14.95 -29.81 18.15
C THR A 140 15.74 -28.51 18.24
N ASN A 141 16.75 -28.33 17.37
CA ASN A 141 17.56 -27.12 17.32
C ASN A 141 17.12 -26.13 16.24
N LEU A 142 16.08 -26.48 15.44
CA LEU A 142 15.66 -25.66 14.33
C LEU A 142 15.20 -24.27 14.79
N GLN A 143 15.73 -23.25 14.13
CA GLN A 143 15.43 -21.84 14.39
C GLN A 143 14.67 -21.19 13.23
N GLU A 144 14.88 -21.65 12.01
CA GLU A 144 14.22 -21.12 10.81
C GLU A 144 13.67 -22.24 9.93
N LEU A 145 12.41 -22.07 9.51
CA LEU A 145 11.71 -22.99 8.62
C LEU A 145 10.99 -22.21 7.53
N TYR A 146 11.45 -22.40 6.28
CA TYR A 146 10.88 -21.77 5.10
C TYR A 146 10.15 -22.82 4.27
N ILE A 147 8.81 -22.75 4.22
CA ILE A 147 7.95 -23.68 3.46
C ILE A 147 6.97 -22.88 2.59
N ASN A 148 7.28 -21.62 2.32
CA ASN A 148 6.49 -20.77 1.46
C ASN A 148 6.50 -21.25 0.00
N HIS A 149 5.56 -20.77 -0.82
CA HIS A 149 5.44 -21.18 -2.24
C HIS A 149 5.35 -22.70 -2.44
N ASN A 150 4.48 -23.34 -1.66
CA ASN A 150 4.16 -24.75 -1.78
C ASN A 150 2.65 -24.96 -2.06
N LEU A 151 2.16 -26.16 -1.92
CA LEU A 151 0.75 -26.52 -2.13
C LEU A 151 0.06 -26.94 -0.83
N LEU A 152 0.57 -26.48 0.33
CA LEU A 152 0.07 -26.89 1.63
C LEU A 152 -1.39 -26.49 1.79
N SER A 153 -2.27 -27.48 1.87
CA SER A 153 -3.70 -27.32 2.13
C SER A 153 -4.09 -27.68 3.56
N SER A 154 -3.25 -28.48 4.23
CA SER A 154 -3.47 -28.91 5.60
C SER A 154 -2.18 -28.97 6.42
N ILE A 155 -2.28 -28.57 7.69
CA ILE A 155 -1.24 -28.73 8.69
C ILE A 155 -1.90 -29.40 9.90
N ALA A 156 -1.38 -30.54 10.32
CA ALA A 156 -1.89 -31.25 11.47
C ALA A 156 -1.63 -30.45 12.77
N PRO A 157 -2.48 -30.56 13.79
CA PRO A 157 -2.32 -29.82 15.04
C PRO A 157 -0.97 -29.98 15.74
N GLY A 158 -0.35 -31.14 15.62
CA GLY A 158 0.96 -31.45 16.19
C GLY A 158 2.14 -31.43 15.19
N ALA A 159 1.97 -30.83 14.00
CA ALA A 159 3.02 -30.80 12.96
C ALA A 159 4.33 -30.18 13.45
N PHE A 160 4.25 -29.13 14.27
CA PHE A 160 5.40 -28.38 14.80
C PHE A 160 5.88 -28.87 16.18
N MET A 161 5.37 -29.99 16.68
CA MET A 161 5.81 -30.55 17.97
C MET A 161 7.31 -30.88 17.96
N GLY A 162 8.04 -30.37 18.97
CA GLY A 162 9.49 -30.54 19.12
C GLY A 162 10.32 -29.43 18.50
N LEU A 163 9.69 -28.41 17.94
CA LEU A 163 10.38 -27.22 17.40
C LEU A 163 10.46 -26.06 18.42
N ASP A 164 10.82 -26.37 19.67
CA ASP A 164 10.80 -25.40 20.77
C ASP A 164 11.73 -24.20 20.54
N ASN A 165 12.74 -24.34 19.68
CA ASN A 165 13.70 -23.28 19.36
C ASN A 165 13.35 -22.49 18.09
N LEU A 166 12.20 -22.76 17.44
CA LEU A 166 11.85 -22.09 16.21
C LEU A 166 11.59 -20.59 16.45
N LEU A 167 12.29 -19.76 15.66
CA LEU A 167 12.23 -18.29 15.70
C LEU A 167 11.49 -17.72 14.49
N ARG A 168 11.64 -18.34 13.32
CA ARG A 168 11.04 -17.86 12.06
C ARG A 168 10.31 -19.00 11.34
N LEU A 169 9.06 -18.72 10.97
CA LEU A 169 8.20 -19.64 10.21
C LEU A 169 7.58 -18.92 9.02
N HIS A 170 7.92 -19.36 7.81
CA HIS A 170 7.39 -18.85 6.56
C HIS A 170 6.46 -19.85 5.91
N LEU A 171 5.17 -19.54 5.88
CA LEU A 171 4.07 -20.34 5.31
C LEU A 171 3.31 -19.60 4.20
N ASN A 172 3.79 -18.44 3.78
CA ASN A 172 3.11 -17.63 2.77
C ASN A 172 3.03 -18.36 1.41
N SER A 173 2.10 -17.93 0.56
CA SER A 173 1.90 -18.49 -0.78
C SER A 173 1.70 -20.02 -0.75
N ASN A 174 0.71 -20.46 0.01
CA ASN A 174 0.25 -21.83 0.11
C ASN A 174 -1.28 -21.91 -0.14
N SER A 175 -1.92 -23.01 0.21
CA SER A 175 -3.36 -23.26 0.03
C SER A 175 -4.12 -23.41 1.35
N LEU A 176 -3.63 -22.81 2.43
CA LEU A 176 -4.22 -22.92 3.77
C LEU A 176 -5.53 -22.12 3.83
N GLN A 177 -6.62 -22.76 4.31
CA GLN A 177 -7.93 -22.13 4.41
C GLN A 177 -8.29 -21.67 5.84
N LEU A 178 -7.56 -22.12 6.85
CA LEU A 178 -7.77 -21.80 8.25
C LEU A 178 -6.43 -21.71 8.99
N ILE A 179 -6.46 -21.00 10.12
CA ILE A 179 -5.35 -20.93 11.07
C ILE A 179 -5.79 -21.70 12.32
N ASN A 180 -5.03 -22.72 12.70
CA ASN A 180 -5.30 -23.49 13.90
C ASN A 180 -4.36 -23.06 15.04
N ARG A 181 -4.92 -22.55 16.11
CA ARG A 181 -4.19 -22.13 17.31
C ARG A 181 -3.22 -23.19 17.83
N LYS A 182 -3.56 -24.48 17.72
CA LYS A 182 -2.72 -25.59 18.20
C LYS A 182 -1.38 -25.68 17.49
N TRP A 183 -1.25 -25.17 16.27
CA TRP A 183 0.04 -25.12 15.59
C TRP A 183 1.08 -24.33 16.39
N PHE A 184 0.61 -23.28 17.04
CA PHE A 184 1.45 -22.30 17.73
C PHE A 184 1.76 -22.69 19.20
N GLU A 185 0.97 -23.59 19.79
CA GLU A 185 1.20 -24.07 21.15
C GLU A 185 2.54 -24.83 21.28
N ALA A 186 3.06 -25.40 20.18
CA ALA A 186 4.33 -26.10 20.12
C ALA A 186 5.55 -25.21 19.84
N ILE A 187 5.33 -23.94 19.45
CA ILE A 187 6.41 -23.03 19.02
C ILE A 187 6.31 -21.66 19.71
N PRO A 188 6.29 -21.61 21.05
CA PRO A 188 6.04 -20.36 21.79
C PRO A 188 7.18 -19.31 21.65
N ASN A 189 8.36 -19.73 21.19
CA ASN A 189 9.51 -18.85 20.99
C ASN A 189 9.54 -18.19 19.61
N LEU A 190 8.52 -18.40 18.77
CA LEU A 190 8.46 -17.81 17.45
C LEU A 190 8.46 -16.28 17.51
N GLU A 191 9.39 -15.67 16.79
CA GLU A 191 9.53 -14.21 16.68
C GLU A 191 8.93 -13.67 15.38
N VAL A 192 8.97 -14.47 14.28
CA VAL A 192 8.47 -14.05 12.97
C VAL A 192 7.55 -15.11 12.40
N LEU A 193 6.33 -14.71 12.05
CA LEU A 193 5.35 -15.53 11.34
C LEU A 193 4.94 -14.84 10.03
N MET A 194 5.18 -15.48 8.90
CA MET A 194 4.66 -15.09 7.60
C MET A 194 3.68 -16.15 7.10
N ILE A 195 2.40 -15.78 6.97
CA ILE A 195 1.32 -16.69 6.54
C ILE A 195 0.46 -16.05 5.44
N GLY A 196 0.94 -14.97 4.84
CA GLY A 196 0.28 -14.26 3.76
C GLY A 196 0.03 -15.11 2.51
N GLU A 197 -0.76 -14.59 1.56
CA GLU A 197 -1.04 -15.25 0.28
C GLU A 197 -1.57 -16.69 0.42
N ASN A 198 -2.41 -16.89 1.39
CA ASN A 198 -3.16 -18.13 1.59
C ASN A 198 -4.66 -17.83 1.48
N PRO A 199 -5.50 -18.75 0.98
CA PRO A 199 -6.95 -18.55 0.91
C PRO A 199 -7.64 -18.72 2.26
N ILE A 200 -7.13 -18.03 3.30
CA ILE A 200 -7.65 -18.10 4.67
C ILE A 200 -9.02 -17.43 4.72
N ILE A 201 -10.03 -18.17 5.17
CA ILE A 201 -11.42 -17.72 5.19
C ILE A 201 -11.64 -16.66 6.28
N ARG A 202 -11.07 -16.86 7.46
CA ARG A 202 -11.17 -15.96 8.61
C ARG A 202 -10.06 -16.19 9.63
N ILE A 203 -9.82 -15.17 10.43
CA ILE A 203 -9.04 -15.25 11.67
C ILE A 203 -10.04 -15.35 12.83
N GLU A 204 -9.70 -16.11 13.86
CA GLU A 204 -10.50 -16.24 15.07
C GLU A 204 -9.85 -15.48 16.25
N ASP A 205 -10.67 -15.14 17.24
CA ASP A 205 -10.18 -14.54 18.48
C ASP A 205 -9.08 -15.39 19.12
N LYS A 206 -7.98 -14.74 19.48
CA LYS A 206 -6.85 -15.38 20.17
C LYS A 206 -6.16 -16.51 19.39
N ASN A 207 -6.28 -16.55 18.05
CA ASN A 207 -5.59 -17.53 17.23
C ASN A 207 -4.08 -17.55 17.51
N PHE A 208 -3.48 -16.38 17.64
CA PHE A 208 -2.02 -16.21 17.80
C PHE A 208 -1.58 -16.13 19.28
N LYS A 209 -2.49 -16.24 20.25
CA LYS A 209 -2.19 -16.06 21.67
C LYS A 209 -1.03 -16.91 22.21
N PRO A 210 -0.75 -18.16 21.72
CA PRO A 210 0.41 -18.92 22.18
C PRO A 210 1.76 -18.31 21.82
N LEU A 211 1.82 -17.43 20.79
CA LEU A 211 3.05 -16.83 20.29
C LEU A 211 3.48 -15.61 21.12
N ILE A 212 3.78 -15.83 22.38
CA ILE A 212 4.08 -14.77 23.34
C ILE A 212 5.35 -13.95 23.01
N ASN A 213 6.26 -14.51 22.22
CA ASN A 213 7.50 -13.85 21.79
C ASN A 213 7.40 -13.27 20.37
N LEU A 214 6.22 -13.31 19.73
CA LEU A 214 6.08 -12.85 18.35
C LEU A 214 6.34 -11.35 18.25
N ARG A 215 7.25 -10.98 17.35
CA ARG A 215 7.65 -9.61 17.04
C ARG A 215 7.13 -9.14 15.68
N SER A 216 7.02 -10.05 14.71
CA SER A 216 6.56 -9.72 13.37
C SER A 216 5.51 -10.71 12.88
N LEU A 217 4.37 -10.17 12.42
CA LEU A 217 3.24 -10.94 11.87
C LEU A 217 2.87 -10.41 10.48
N VAL A 218 2.95 -11.26 9.45
CA VAL A 218 2.56 -10.91 8.09
C VAL A 218 1.32 -11.69 7.68
N LEU A 219 0.21 -10.97 7.48
CA LEU A 219 -1.10 -11.45 7.06
C LEU A 219 -1.50 -10.84 5.71
N ALA A 220 -0.53 -10.65 4.82
CA ALA A 220 -0.71 -10.00 3.54
C ALA A 220 -1.45 -10.90 2.54
N GLY A 221 -2.35 -10.34 1.71
CA GLY A 221 -2.94 -11.06 0.57
C GLY A 221 -3.85 -12.25 0.93
N ILE A 222 -4.48 -12.26 2.12
CA ILE A 222 -5.34 -13.36 2.55
C ILE A 222 -6.83 -13.06 2.45
N ASN A 223 -7.19 -11.96 1.76
CA ASN A 223 -8.58 -11.54 1.50
C ASN A 223 -9.44 -11.27 2.75
N LEU A 224 -8.85 -10.88 3.87
CA LEU A 224 -9.59 -10.54 5.10
C LEU A 224 -10.49 -9.33 4.90
N THR A 225 -11.75 -9.45 5.29
CA THR A 225 -12.73 -8.34 5.32
C THR A 225 -12.81 -7.66 6.68
N GLU A 226 -12.42 -8.37 7.75
CA GLU A 226 -12.41 -7.87 9.12
C GLU A 226 -11.35 -8.59 9.96
N ILE A 227 -10.96 -7.98 11.07
CA ILE A 227 -10.07 -8.55 12.08
C ILE A 227 -10.86 -8.58 13.40
N PRO A 228 -11.07 -9.74 14.02
CA PRO A 228 -11.76 -9.84 15.32
C PRO A 228 -11.05 -9.00 16.40
N ASP A 229 -11.84 -8.43 17.29
CA ASP A 229 -11.36 -7.49 18.34
C ASP A 229 -10.25 -8.08 19.24
N ASN A 230 -10.25 -9.40 19.45
CA ASN A 230 -9.25 -10.08 20.27
C ASN A 230 -8.27 -10.93 19.47
N ALA A 231 -8.18 -10.76 18.14
CA ALA A 231 -7.28 -11.56 17.31
C ALA A 231 -5.81 -11.40 17.73
N LEU A 232 -5.40 -10.18 18.11
CA LEU A 232 -4.04 -9.85 18.52
C LEU A 232 -3.83 -9.88 20.06
N ALA A 233 -4.83 -10.30 20.83
CA ALA A 233 -4.73 -10.32 22.29
C ALA A 233 -3.67 -11.32 22.79
N GLY A 234 -2.73 -10.83 23.61
CA GLY A 234 -1.60 -11.60 24.17
C GLY A 234 -0.33 -11.56 23.34
N LEU A 235 -0.32 -10.76 22.24
CA LEU A 235 0.88 -10.49 21.48
C LEU A 235 1.60 -9.23 21.99
N ASP A 236 1.98 -9.24 23.27
CA ASP A 236 2.53 -8.07 23.93
C ASP A 236 3.92 -7.65 23.39
N ASN A 237 4.63 -8.56 22.71
CA ASN A 237 5.92 -8.30 22.09
C ASN A 237 5.81 -7.94 20.60
N LEU A 238 4.60 -7.86 20.04
CA LEU A 238 4.42 -7.58 18.62
C LEU A 238 4.86 -6.15 18.27
N GLU A 239 5.83 -6.04 17.38
CA GLU A 239 6.44 -4.80 16.96
C GLU A 239 6.05 -4.41 15.53
N SER A 240 5.78 -5.38 14.67
CA SER A 240 5.43 -5.18 13.28
C SER A 240 4.27 -6.05 12.85
N ILE A 241 3.30 -5.46 12.16
CA ILE A 241 2.21 -6.19 11.52
C ILE A 241 1.94 -5.65 10.12
N SER A 242 1.76 -6.56 9.16
CA SER A 242 1.31 -6.22 7.81
C SER A 242 -0.03 -6.87 7.50
N PHE A 243 -0.99 -6.05 7.11
CA PHE A 243 -2.27 -6.42 6.52
C PHE A 243 -2.33 -6.03 5.02
N TYR A 244 -1.18 -5.92 4.37
CA TYR A 244 -1.08 -5.53 2.97
C TYR A 244 -1.99 -6.37 2.07
N ASP A 245 -2.63 -5.73 1.08
CA ASP A 245 -3.44 -6.41 0.05
C ASP A 245 -4.55 -7.31 0.60
N ASN A 246 -5.36 -6.76 1.52
CA ASN A 246 -6.56 -7.41 2.04
C ASN A 246 -7.82 -6.68 1.58
N ARG A 247 -8.97 -7.00 2.16
CA ARG A 247 -10.29 -6.40 1.86
C ARG A 247 -10.89 -5.66 3.05
N LEU A 248 -10.04 -5.11 3.90
CA LEU A 248 -10.50 -4.35 5.07
C LEU A 248 -11.18 -3.06 4.61
N VAL A 249 -12.43 -2.85 5.03
CA VAL A 249 -13.21 -1.65 4.71
C VAL A 249 -13.11 -0.57 5.79
N LYS A 250 -12.55 -0.91 6.95
CA LYS A 250 -12.28 0.00 8.08
C LYS A 250 -11.00 -0.43 8.80
N VAL A 251 -10.41 0.50 9.53
CA VAL A 251 -9.23 0.22 10.38
C VAL A 251 -9.65 -0.70 11.53
N PRO A 252 -8.94 -1.80 11.80
CA PRO A 252 -9.26 -2.71 12.90
C PRO A 252 -8.71 -2.19 14.24
N HIS A 253 -9.09 -0.97 14.64
CA HIS A 253 -8.48 -0.25 15.75
C HIS A 253 -8.56 -1.00 17.08
N THR A 254 -9.68 -1.67 17.38
CA THR A 254 -9.86 -2.44 18.63
C THR A 254 -8.85 -3.57 18.74
N ALA A 255 -8.61 -4.29 17.64
CA ALA A 255 -7.60 -5.35 17.60
C ALA A 255 -6.19 -4.78 17.73
N LEU A 256 -5.88 -3.69 17.02
CA LEU A 256 -4.58 -3.02 17.05
C LEU A 256 -4.21 -2.51 18.44
N GLN A 257 -5.16 -2.01 19.21
CA GLN A 257 -4.95 -1.57 20.60
C GLN A 257 -4.51 -2.68 21.56
N LYS A 258 -4.69 -3.97 21.17
CA LYS A 258 -4.19 -5.11 21.96
C LYS A 258 -2.69 -5.35 21.77
N ALA A 259 -2.12 -4.87 20.67
CA ALA A 259 -0.68 -4.96 20.38
C ALA A 259 0.03 -3.70 20.87
N THR A 260 0.24 -3.58 22.17
CA THR A 260 0.69 -2.35 22.85
C THR A 260 2.09 -1.88 22.46
N ASN A 261 2.96 -2.76 21.97
CA ASN A 261 4.34 -2.46 21.57
C ASN A 261 4.52 -2.30 20.05
N LEU A 262 3.42 -2.14 19.30
CA LEU A 262 3.47 -2.04 17.85
C LEU A 262 4.24 -0.78 17.40
N LYS A 263 5.23 -0.98 16.52
CA LYS A 263 6.11 0.05 15.96
C LYS A 263 5.87 0.29 14.46
N PHE A 264 5.50 -0.74 13.73
CA PHE A 264 5.30 -0.70 12.29
C PHE A 264 3.95 -1.30 11.92
N LEU A 265 3.12 -0.50 11.25
CA LEU A 265 1.78 -0.91 10.80
C LEU A 265 1.65 -0.67 9.30
N ASP A 266 1.40 -1.75 8.57
CA ASP A 266 1.15 -1.72 7.13
C ASP A 266 -0.29 -2.12 6.84
N LEU A 267 -1.09 -1.17 6.38
CA LEU A 267 -2.47 -1.34 5.91
C LEU A 267 -2.61 -1.09 4.40
N ASN A 268 -1.47 -1.00 3.68
CA ASN A 268 -1.47 -0.67 2.27
C ASN A 268 -2.38 -1.59 1.44
N LYS A 269 -2.95 -1.03 0.37
CA LYS A 269 -3.76 -1.77 -0.61
C LYS A 269 -5.01 -2.44 -0.01
N ASN A 270 -5.67 -1.76 0.94
CA ASN A 270 -6.97 -2.15 1.46
C ASN A 270 -8.06 -1.17 0.98
N PRO A 271 -9.31 -1.60 0.76
CA PRO A 271 -10.41 -0.73 0.34
C PRO A 271 -11.02 0.05 1.51
N ILE A 272 -10.20 0.52 2.45
CA ILE A 272 -10.64 1.41 3.53
C ILE A 272 -11.06 2.74 2.90
N ASN A 273 -12.29 3.18 3.13
CA ASN A 273 -12.82 4.38 2.51
C ASN A 273 -12.54 5.66 3.29
N ARG A 274 -12.30 5.57 4.58
CA ARG A 274 -12.01 6.71 5.46
C ARG A 274 -11.15 6.28 6.64
N ILE A 275 -10.21 7.14 7.03
CA ILE A 275 -9.55 7.06 8.33
C ILE A 275 -10.35 7.96 9.28
N GLN A 276 -11.05 7.35 10.22
CA GLN A 276 -11.98 8.03 11.11
C GLN A 276 -11.29 8.51 12.38
N ARG A 277 -11.99 9.35 13.13
CA ARG A 277 -11.53 9.82 14.43
C ARG A 277 -11.19 8.64 15.35
N GLY A 278 -9.95 8.62 15.83
CA GLY A 278 -9.47 7.63 16.80
C GLY A 278 -9.03 6.30 16.21
N ASP A 279 -9.08 6.12 14.89
CA ASP A 279 -8.63 4.88 14.21
C ASP A 279 -7.17 4.55 14.56
N PHE A 280 -6.33 5.59 14.65
CA PHE A 280 -4.95 5.46 15.11
C PHE A 280 -4.75 6.38 16.32
N SER A 281 -5.29 5.98 17.47
CA SER A 281 -5.13 6.73 18.72
C SER A 281 -4.40 5.93 19.79
N ASN A 282 -3.55 6.62 20.56
CA ASN A 282 -2.86 6.07 21.72
C ASN A 282 -1.92 4.87 21.43
N MET A 283 -1.50 4.68 20.19
CA MET A 283 -0.50 3.67 19.81
C MET A 283 0.90 4.26 20.05
N VAL A 284 1.28 4.40 21.33
CA VAL A 284 2.40 5.26 21.78
C VAL A 284 3.77 4.85 21.23
N HIS A 285 3.96 3.59 20.83
CA HIS A 285 5.22 3.09 20.28
C HIS A 285 5.26 3.03 18.76
N LEU A 286 4.16 3.40 18.08
CA LEU A 286 4.11 3.37 16.62
C LEU A 286 5.11 4.37 16.04
N LYS A 287 5.97 3.89 15.13
CA LYS A 287 7.01 4.68 14.45
C LYS A 287 6.66 4.97 12.99
N GLU A 288 6.07 4.00 12.30
CA GLU A 288 5.72 4.11 10.89
C GLU A 288 4.31 3.58 10.61
N LEU A 289 3.57 4.34 9.81
CA LEU A 289 2.22 4.01 9.38
C LEU A 289 2.15 4.04 7.84
N GLY A 290 1.82 2.89 7.23
CA GLY A 290 1.59 2.75 5.79
C GLY A 290 0.11 2.61 5.46
N ILE A 291 -0.43 3.56 4.69
CA ILE A 291 -1.80 3.60 4.15
C ILE A 291 -1.77 4.00 2.68
N ASN A 292 -0.89 3.35 1.92
CA ASN A 292 -0.70 3.60 0.48
C ASN A 292 -1.60 2.72 -0.39
N ASN A 293 -1.81 3.14 -1.64
CA ASN A 293 -2.51 2.33 -2.65
C ASN A 293 -3.91 1.90 -2.24
N MET A 294 -4.61 2.71 -1.44
CA MET A 294 -5.98 2.45 -1.01
C MET A 294 -6.98 2.99 -2.06
N PRO A 295 -7.63 2.12 -2.85
CA PRO A 295 -8.43 2.56 -3.99
C PRO A 295 -9.70 3.33 -3.59
N GLU A 296 -10.20 3.09 -2.38
CA GLU A 296 -11.45 3.68 -1.89
C GLU A 296 -11.27 4.79 -0.85
N LEU A 297 -10.04 5.10 -0.44
CA LEU A 297 -9.77 6.09 0.59
C LEU A 297 -10.12 7.50 0.10
N ILE A 298 -11.10 8.15 0.75
CA ILE A 298 -11.62 9.47 0.38
C ILE A 298 -11.10 10.55 1.32
N SER A 299 -11.02 10.27 2.63
CA SER A 299 -10.66 11.27 3.63
C SER A 299 -9.87 10.71 4.81
N ILE A 300 -9.04 11.60 5.40
CA ILE A 300 -8.45 11.44 6.73
C ILE A 300 -9.12 12.49 7.63
N ASP A 301 -9.91 12.04 8.59
CA ASP A 301 -10.82 12.89 9.35
C ASP A 301 -10.17 13.50 10.59
N ASN A 302 -10.94 14.30 11.31
CA ASN A 302 -10.53 14.98 12.54
C ASN A 302 -10.01 13.99 13.59
N LEU A 303 -8.81 14.22 14.14
CA LEU A 303 -8.16 13.36 15.14
C LEU A 303 -8.08 11.87 14.71
N ALA A 304 -7.87 11.65 13.42
CA ALA A 304 -7.74 10.29 12.87
C ALA A 304 -6.43 9.63 13.31
N VAL A 305 -5.37 10.43 13.41
CA VAL A 305 -4.05 10.03 13.92
C VAL A 305 -3.73 10.94 15.11
N ASP A 306 -3.90 10.42 16.31
CA ASP A 306 -3.87 11.22 17.54
C ASP A 306 -3.07 10.55 18.66
N ASN A 307 -2.25 11.33 19.34
CA ASN A 307 -1.45 10.90 20.49
C ASN A 307 -0.52 9.71 20.18
N LEU A 308 0.33 9.88 19.15
CA LEU A 308 1.36 8.92 18.76
C LEU A 308 2.76 9.55 18.94
N PRO A 309 3.29 9.60 20.17
CA PRO A 309 4.50 10.36 20.50
C PRO A 309 5.77 9.85 19.81
N ASP A 310 5.83 8.58 19.39
CA ASP A 310 7.01 8.00 18.73
C ASP A 310 6.90 7.97 17.20
N LEU A 311 5.75 8.39 16.63
CA LEU A 311 5.51 8.32 15.19
C LEU A 311 6.47 9.26 14.43
N ARG A 312 7.20 8.69 13.48
CA ARG A 312 8.20 9.39 12.65
C ARG A 312 7.79 9.54 11.21
N LYS A 313 7.03 8.58 10.68
CA LYS A 313 6.71 8.54 9.27
C LYS A 313 5.26 8.12 9.02
N ILE A 314 4.57 8.87 8.15
CA ILE A 314 3.27 8.51 7.59
C ILE A 314 3.42 8.43 6.07
N GLU A 315 3.00 7.31 5.49
CA GLU A 315 2.89 7.12 4.05
C GLU A 315 1.43 6.94 3.65
N ALA A 316 0.89 7.90 2.93
CA ALA A 316 -0.47 7.89 2.40
C ALA A 316 -0.43 8.29 0.92
N THR A 317 0.27 7.49 0.11
CA THR A 317 0.54 7.77 -1.30
C THR A 317 -0.29 6.89 -2.23
N ASN A 318 -0.49 7.33 -3.48
CA ASN A 318 -1.22 6.56 -4.49
C ASN A 318 -2.65 6.18 -4.08
N ASN A 319 -3.35 7.06 -3.37
CA ASN A 319 -4.75 6.89 -3.02
C ASN A 319 -5.60 7.75 -3.97
N PRO A 320 -6.11 7.21 -5.08
CA PRO A 320 -6.65 8.01 -6.18
C PRO A 320 -7.92 8.79 -5.84
N ARG A 321 -8.58 8.47 -4.72
CA ARG A 321 -9.80 9.14 -4.23
C ARG A 321 -9.57 10.00 -3.00
N LEU A 322 -8.36 9.98 -2.39
CA LEU A 322 -8.06 10.79 -1.20
C LEU A 322 -8.03 12.27 -1.58
N SER A 323 -9.13 12.94 -1.32
CA SER A 323 -9.38 14.33 -1.70
C SER A 323 -9.43 15.30 -0.52
N TYR A 324 -9.49 14.80 0.71
CA TYR A 324 -9.62 15.62 1.91
C TYR A 324 -8.79 15.10 3.08
N ILE A 325 -8.06 16.00 3.72
CA ILE A 325 -7.40 15.81 5.02
C ILE A 325 -7.88 16.92 5.94
N HIS A 326 -8.46 16.53 7.09
CA HIS A 326 -8.95 17.51 8.06
C HIS A 326 -7.79 18.34 8.65
N PRO A 327 -7.95 19.64 8.94
CA PRO A 327 -6.90 20.46 9.56
C PRO A 327 -6.24 19.84 10.79
N ASN A 328 -7.02 19.18 11.64
CA ASN A 328 -6.56 18.50 12.85
C ASN A 328 -6.50 16.96 12.68
N ALA A 329 -6.29 16.45 11.47
CA ALA A 329 -6.19 14.98 11.21
C ALA A 329 -5.00 14.37 11.94
N PHE A 330 -3.90 15.10 12.01
CA PHE A 330 -2.65 14.73 12.66
C PHE A 330 -2.45 15.56 13.91
N PHE A 331 -2.69 14.99 15.07
CA PHE A 331 -2.67 15.73 16.33
C PHE A 331 -1.77 15.02 17.36
N GLN A 332 -1.02 15.79 18.15
CA GLN A 332 -0.07 15.26 19.14
C GLN A 332 0.94 14.24 18.57
N LEU A 333 1.58 14.62 17.44
CA LEU A 333 2.63 13.83 16.78
C LEU A 333 4.00 14.55 16.90
N PRO A 334 4.59 14.66 18.08
CA PRO A 334 5.76 15.50 18.34
C PRO A 334 7.04 15.06 17.62
N ARG A 335 7.11 13.81 17.16
CA ARG A 335 8.31 13.24 16.49
C ARG A 335 8.11 12.98 15.01
N LEU A 336 6.98 13.40 14.40
CA LEU A 336 6.75 13.17 12.98
C LEU A 336 7.77 13.96 12.15
N GLU A 337 8.57 13.24 11.37
CA GLU A 337 9.63 13.78 10.53
C GLU A 337 9.27 13.77 9.04
N SER A 338 8.51 12.78 8.59
CA SER A 338 8.21 12.53 7.19
C SER A 338 6.71 12.30 6.96
N LEU A 339 6.11 13.10 6.05
CA LEU A 339 4.69 13.01 5.67
C LEU A 339 4.58 12.89 4.15
N MET A 340 4.27 11.67 3.66
CA MET A 340 4.16 11.37 2.23
C MET A 340 2.70 11.33 1.80
N LEU A 341 2.29 12.30 0.98
CA LEU A 341 0.91 12.49 0.48
C LEU A 341 0.85 12.63 -1.04
N ASN A 342 1.88 12.20 -1.76
CA ASN A 342 1.92 12.33 -3.21
C ASN A 342 0.98 11.35 -3.93
N SER A 343 0.64 11.69 -5.18
CA SER A 343 -0.17 10.84 -6.07
C SER A 343 -1.56 10.52 -5.48
N ASN A 344 -2.21 11.51 -4.88
CA ASN A 344 -3.58 11.44 -4.38
C ASN A 344 -4.49 12.37 -5.20
N ALA A 345 -5.70 12.63 -4.71
CA ALA A 345 -6.67 13.57 -5.29
C ALA A 345 -6.80 14.88 -4.47
N LEU A 346 -5.78 15.26 -3.70
CA LEU A 346 -5.81 16.43 -2.84
C LEU A 346 -5.81 17.71 -3.66
N SER A 347 -6.81 18.56 -3.45
CA SER A 347 -6.84 19.91 -4.02
C SER A 347 -6.18 20.94 -3.12
N ALA A 348 -6.10 20.66 -1.82
CA ALA A 348 -5.57 21.57 -0.80
C ALA A 348 -4.98 20.80 0.40
N LEU A 349 -4.11 21.48 1.13
CA LEU A 349 -3.63 21.06 2.44
C LEU A 349 -3.55 22.29 3.35
N TYR A 350 -4.20 22.22 4.50
CA TYR A 350 -4.27 23.35 5.42
C TYR A 350 -2.92 23.65 6.06
N ARG A 351 -2.66 24.94 6.27
CA ARG A 351 -1.48 25.39 7.00
C ARG A 351 -1.44 24.85 8.43
N SER A 352 -2.58 24.84 9.12
CA SER A 352 -2.74 24.33 10.48
C SER A 352 -2.37 22.87 10.61
N THR A 353 -2.62 22.05 9.58
CA THR A 353 -2.17 20.63 9.54
C THR A 353 -0.65 20.50 9.69
N ILE A 354 0.09 21.41 9.04
CA ILE A 354 1.55 21.38 9.05
C ILE A 354 2.12 22.04 10.31
N GLU A 355 1.49 23.13 10.77
CA GLU A 355 1.91 23.83 11.99
C GLU A 355 1.69 23.00 13.27
N SER A 356 0.79 22.01 13.22
CA SER A 356 0.61 21.04 14.31
C SER A 356 1.76 20.01 14.43
N LEU A 357 2.70 19.98 13.46
CA LEU A 357 3.79 19.01 13.33
C LEU A 357 5.17 19.67 13.55
N PRO A 358 5.60 19.89 14.80
CA PRO A 358 6.74 20.74 15.12
C PRO A 358 8.09 20.25 14.60
N ASN A 359 8.26 18.94 14.37
CA ASN A 359 9.50 18.33 13.93
C ASN A 359 9.46 17.79 12.51
N LEU A 360 8.45 18.20 11.71
CA LEU A 360 8.34 17.78 10.31
C LEU A 360 9.53 18.29 9.50
N LYS A 361 10.29 17.39 8.91
CA LYS A 361 11.48 17.66 8.10
C LYS A 361 11.18 17.64 6.60
N GLU A 362 10.32 16.70 6.18
CA GLU A 362 10.01 16.50 4.77
C GLU A 362 8.54 16.17 4.53
N ILE A 363 8.05 16.66 3.42
CA ILE A 363 6.68 16.44 2.93
C ILE A 363 6.68 16.16 1.43
N SER A 364 5.83 15.23 1.00
CA SER A 364 5.57 14.98 -0.42
C SER A 364 4.09 15.19 -0.71
N ILE A 365 3.77 16.14 -1.59
CA ILE A 365 2.40 16.43 -2.06
C ILE A 365 2.32 16.57 -3.59
N HIS A 366 3.37 16.21 -4.31
CA HIS A 366 3.40 16.25 -5.78
C HIS A 366 2.36 15.29 -6.38
N SER A 367 2.08 15.45 -7.67
CA SER A 367 1.10 14.58 -8.38
C SER A 367 -0.30 14.57 -7.73
N ASN A 368 -0.68 15.68 -7.12
CA ASN A 368 -2.03 15.97 -6.65
C ASN A 368 -2.65 17.10 -7.50
N PRO A 369 -3.97 17.16 -7.67
CA PRO A 369 -4.66 18.25 -8.40
C PRO A 369 -4.74 19.52 -7.56
N ILE A 370 -3.60 20.11 -7.19
CA ILE A 370 -3.50 21.24 -6.27
C ILE A 370 -4.18 22.50 -6.84
N ARG A 371 -5.01 23.14 -6.04
CA ARG A 371 -5.55 24.49 -6.29
C ARG A 371 -4.60 25.53 -5.71
N CYS A 372 -4.10 26.41 -6.57
CA CYS A 372 -3.22 27.52 -6.16
C CYS A 372 -4.03 28.72 -5.69
N ASP A 373 -4.75 28.54 -4.61
CA ASP A 373 -5.60 29.55 -3.97
C ASP A 373 -5.22 29.80 -2.50
N CYS A 374 -6.14 30.33 -1.73
CA CYS A 374 -5.95 30.74 -0.35
C CYS A 374 -5.44 29.61 0.55
N VAL A 375 -5.94 28.37 0.39
CA VAL A 375 -5.63 27.26 1.30
C VAL A 375 -4.19 26.77 1.17
N ILE A 376 -3.61 26.82 -0.06
CA ILE A 376 -2.25 26.37 -0.31
C ILE A 376 -1.21 27.52 -0.30
N ARG A 377 -1.66 28.77 -0.21
CA ARG A 377 -0.83 29.99 -0.26
C ARG A 377 0.35 29.97 0.72
N TRP A 378 0.19 29.32 1.85
CA TRP A 378 1.20 29.20 2.90
C TRP A 378 2.52 28.55 2.43
N ILE A 379 2.49 27.68 1.43
CA ILE A 379 3.70 27.02 0.87
C ILE A 379 4.74 28.06 0.41
N ASN A 380 4.28 29.21 -0.10
CA ASN A 380 5.12 30.25 -0.66
C ASN A 380 5.28 31.49 0.26
N MET A 381 4.57 31.56 1.40
CA MET A 381 4.61 32.73 2.29
C MET A 381 5.88 32.81 3.14
N ASN A 382 6.40 31.69 3.59
CA ASN A 382 7.57 31.64 4.46
C ASN A 382 8.62 30.66 3.93
N LYS A 383 9.91 30.94 4.20
CA LYS A 383 10.97 29.95 4.08
C LYS A 383 10.75 28.90 5.19
N THR A 384 9.90 27.92 4.90
CA THR A 384 9.74 26.78 5.79
C THR A 384 11.03 25.96 5.80
N SER A 385 11.46 25.50 6.96
CA SER A 385 12.58 24.54 7.09
C SER A 385 12.24 23.17 6.51
N ILE A 386 10.97 22.96 6.12
CA ILE A 386 10.45 21.70 5.60
C ILE A 386 10.88 21.51 4.15
N ARG A 387 11.47 20.36 3.88
CA ARG A 387 11.86 19.94 2.54
C ARG A 387 10.64 19.40 1.79
N PHE A 388 10.28 20.01 0.66
CA PHE A 388 9.32 19.43 -0.26
C PHE A 388 10.02 18.42 -1.16
N MET A 389 9.50 17.18 -1.20
CA MET A 389 9.98 16.15 -2.11
C MET A 389 9.46 16.45 -3.52
N GLU A 390 10.31 16.24 -4.53
CA GLU A 390 9.99 16.49 -5.94
C GLU A 390 9.26 17.81 -6.20
N PRO A 391 9.79 18.96 -5.77
CA PRO A 391 9.11 20.25 -5.85
C PRO A 391 8.87 20.69 -7.31
N GLU A 392 9.62 20.17 -8.27
CA GLU A 392 9.44 20.46 -9.70
C GLU A 392 8.20 19.73 -10.28
N SER A 393 7.72 18.69 -9.62
CA SER A 393 6.53 17.92 -10.01
C SER A 393 5.23 18.42 -9.35
N LEU A 394 5.26 19.55 -8.63
CA LEU A 394 4.12 20.14 -7.93
C LEU A 394 3.51 21.26 -8.79
N PHE A 395 2.35 20.99 -9.43
CA PHE A 395 1.71 21.90 -10.37
C PHE A 395 0.32 22.32 -9.90
N CYS A 396 -0.05 23.59 -10.23
CA CYS A 396 -1.39 24.11 -10.07
C CYS A 396 -2.33 23.52 -11.14
N VAL A 397 -3.51 23.07 -10.71
CA VAL A 397 -4.58 22.63 -11.62
C VAL A 397 -5.65 23.71 -11.77
N ASP A 398 -5.88 24.49 -10.72
CA ASP A 398 -6.87 25.56 -10.63
C ASP A 398 -6.30 26.67 -9.73
N PRO A 399 -6.67 27.94 -9.88
CA PRO A 399 -7.56 28.51 -10.91
C PRO A 399 -6.88 28.59 -12.30
N PRO A 400 -7.63 28.89 -13.36
CA PRO A 400 -7.12 28.90 -14.76
C PRO A 400 -5.88 29.75 -14.98
N GLU A 401 -5.71 30.86 -14.24
CA GLU A 401 -4.57 31.78 -14.33
C GLU A 401 -3.25 31.10 -13.97
N PHE A 402 -3.29 30.10 -13.09
CA PHE A 402 -2.11 29.38 -12.61
C PHE A 402 -2.00 27.96 -13.16
N GLN A 403 -2.97 27.52 -13.97
CA GLN A 403 -3.01 26.14 -14.48
C GLN A 403 -1.71 25.79 -15.21
N GLY A 404 -1.10 24.67 -14.78
CA GLY A 404 0.16 24.17 -15.32
C GLY A 404 1.41 24.88 -14.81
N GLN A 405 1.28 25.93 -13.98
CA GLN A 405 2.42 26.54 -13.32
C GLN A 405 2.86 25.69 -12.13
N ASN A 406 4.16 25.70 -11.86
CA ASN A 406 4.68 25.07 -10.66
C ASN A 406 4.26 25.85 -9.43
N VAL A 407 3.68 25.19 -8.41
CA VAL A 407 3.14 25.81 -7.19
C VAL A 407 4.19 26.71 -6.51
N ARG A 408 5.44 26.27 -6.44
CA ARG A 408 6.54 26.99 -5.79
C ARG A 408 6.99 28.26 -6.55
N LYS A 409 6.60 28.40 -7.82
CA LYS A 409 6.93 29.57 -8.66
C LYS A 409 5.83 30.62 -8.66
N VAL A 410 4.59 30.28 -8.26
CA VAL A 410 3.51 31.25 -8.12
C VAL A 410 3.77 32.10 -6.89
N HIS A 411 3.80 33.43 -7.07
CA HIS A 411 4.06 34.32 -5.95
C HIS A 411 2.85 34.37 -5.00
N PHE A 412 3.06 34.22 -3.69
CA PHE A 412 1.95 34.14 -2.70
C PHE A 412 1.01 35.36 -2.71
N ARG A 413 1.49 36.55 -3.16
CA ARG A 413 0.67 37.75 -3.28
C ARG A 413 -0.29 37.72 -4.47
N GLU A 414 -0.04 36.85 -5.44
CA GLU A 414 -0.94 36.64 -6.59
C GLU A 414 -2.08 35.68 -6.24
N MET A 415 -1.87 34.82 -5.24
CA MET A 415 -2.91 33.94 -4.71
C MET A 415 -3.87 34.71 -3.80
N MET A 416 -5.15 34.39 -3.86
CA MET A 416 -6.18 34.98 -2.98
C MET A 416 -5.85 34.69 -1.52
N GLU A 417 -6.22 35.63 -0.62
CA GLU A 417 -6.06 35.44 0.83
C GLU A 417 -7.19 34.62 1.44
N ILE A 418 -8.37 34.82 0.89
CA ILE A 418 -9.61 34.16 1.30
C ILE A 418 -10.28 33.58 0.06
N CYS A 419 -10.94 32.45 0.18
CA CYS A 419 -11.58 31.82 -0.96
C CYS A 419 -12.93 31.18 -0.61
N LEU A 420 -13.72 30.96 -1.66
CA LEU A 420 -14.98 30.25 -1.56
C LEU A 420 -14.76 28.81 -1.09
N PRO A 421 -15.66 28.28 -0.26
CA PRO A 421 -15.67 26.86 0.04
C PRO A 421 -15.74 25.99 -1.22
N LEU A 422 -15.04 24.88 -1.20
CA LEU A 422 -15.14 23.83 -2.19
C LEU A 422 -15.43 22.51 -1.49
N ILE A 423 -16.60 21.93 -1.75
CA ILE A 423 -16.94 20.57 -1.29
C ILE A 423 -16.22 19.56 -2.15
N ALA A 424 -15.46 18.66 -1.53
CA ALA A 424 -14.71 17.63 -2.23
C ALA A 424 -15.64 16.82 -3.16
N PRO A 425 -15.27 16.66 -4.45
CA PRO A 425 -16.13 15.98 -5.45
C PRO A 425 -16.55 14.57 -5.04
N GLU A 426 -15.66 13.84 -4.38
CA GLU A 426 -15.84 12.46 -3.95
C GLU A 426 -16.53 12.30 -2.57
N SER A 427 -16.97 13.40 -1.94
CA SER A 427 -17.55 13.36 -0.58
C SER A 427 -18.70 12.36 -0.45
N PHE A 428 -19.58 12.31 -1.44
CA PHE A 428 -20.70 11.34 -1.50
C PHE A 428 -21.24 11.18 -2.93
N PRO A 429 -21.88 10.04 -3.24
CA PRO A 429 -22.44 9.78 -4.57
C PRO A 429 -23.62 10.71 -4.88
N SER A 430 -24.03 10.76 -6.14
CA SER A 430 -25.18 11.57 -6.61
C SER A 430 -26.53 11.01 -6.14
N SER A 431 -26.65 9.69 -6.01
CA SER A 431 -27.86 9.01 -5.57
C SER A 431 -27.55 7.72 -4.82
N LEU A 432 -28.47 7.33 -3.94
CA LEU A 432 -28.45 6.07 -3.21
C LEU A 432 -29.86 5.48 -3.18
N ASN A 433 -29.94 4.16 -3.35
CA ASN A 433 -31.15 3.38 -3.13
C ASN A 433 -30.95 2.60 -1.82
N LEU A 434 -31.89 2.76 -0.89
CA LEU A 434 -31.81 2.22 0.45
C LEU A 434 -33.08 1.43 0.78
N GLU A 435 -32.94 0.43 1.63
CA GLU A 435 -34.04 -0.31 2.20
C GLU A 435 -34.60 0.40 3.45
N THR A 436 -35.89 0.22 3.70
CA THR A 436 -36.54 0.73 4.93
C THR A 436 -35.87 0.13 6.17
N GLY A 437 -35.59 0.95 7.18
CA GLY A 437 -34.90 0.55 8.42
C GLY A 437 -33.37 0.60 8.34
N SER A 438 -32.81 0.96 7.18
CA SER A 438 -31.36 1.08 7.03
C SER A 438 -30.78 2.30 7.75
N TYR A 439 -29.47 2.28 7.94
CA TYR A 439 -28.65 3.37 8.46
C TYR A 439 -27.66 3.84 7.39
N ILE A 440 -27.42 5.15 7.31
CA ILE A 440 -26.43 5.71 6.39
C ILE A 440 -25.68 6.88 7.03
N SER A 441 -24.40 7.02 6.67
CA SER A 441 -23.55 8.18 6.95
C SER A 441 -23.19 8.90 5.66
N LEU A 442 -23.51 10.19 5.56
CA LEU A 442 -23.18 11.06 4.43
C LEU A 442 -22.05 12.02 4.86
N HIS A 443 -20.91 11.91 4.22
CA HIS A 443 -19.70 12.63 4.62
C HIS A 443 -19.48 13.85 3.75
N CYS A 444 -19.82 15.05 4.23
CA CYS A 444 -19.55 16.30 3.53
C CYS A 444 -18.22 16.89 4.01
N ARG A 445 -17.29 17.07 3.09
CA ARG A 445 -15.97 17.63 3.36
C ARG A 445 -15.72 18.80 2.42
N ALA A 446 -15.36 19.96 2.99
CA ALA A 446 -15.12 21.17 2.23
C ALA A 446 -13.80 21.83 2.66
N THR A 447 -13.16 22.50 1.71
CA THR A 447 -11.91 23.23 1.93
C THR A 447 -12.09 24.69 1.57
N ALA A 448 -11.64 25.61 2.43
CA ALA A 448 -11.58 27.05 2.20
C ALA A 448 -10.70 27.73 3.27
N GLU A 449 -10.36 28.99 3.04
CA GLU A 449 -9.78 29.88 4.04
C GLU A 449 -10.64 31.14 4.07
N PRO A 450 -11.29 31.54 5.19
CA PRO A 450 -11.36 30.77 6.45
C PRO A 450 -12.10 29.44 6.33
N GLU A 451 -11.79 28.49 7.25
CA GLU A 451 -12.41 27.17 7.32
C GLU A 451 -13.94 27.27 7.27
N PRO A 452 -14.62 26.49 6.40
CA PRO A 452 -16.05 26.63 6.20
C PRO A 452 -16.86 25.92 7.28
N GLU A 453 -18.00 26.51 7.67
CA GLU A 453 -19.04 25.82 8.43
C GLU A 453 -19.85 24.93 7.50
N VAL A 454 -20.03 23.66 7.90
CA VAL A 454 -20.79 22.67 7.13
C VAL A 454 -22.10 22.35 7.82
N TYR A 455 -23.21 22.42 7.08
CA TYR A 455 -24.51 21.98 7.57
C TYR A 455 -25.34 21.33 6.47
N TRP A 456 -26.39 20.61 6.85
CA TRP A 456 -27.25 19.89 5.93
C TRP A 456 -28.65 20.47 5.85
N ILE A 457 -29.29 20.27 4.70
CA ILE A 457 -30.73 20.51 4.50
C ILE A 457 -31.39 19.19 4.06
N THR A 458 -32.40 18.79 4.81
CA THR A 458 -33.19 17.59 4.53
C THR A 458 -34.16 17.79 3.35
N PRO A 459 -34.75 16.72 2.79
CA PRO A 459 -35.79 16.82 1.76
C PRO A 459 -36.97 17.69 2.18
N SER A 460 -37.34 17.68 3.46
CA SER A 460 -38.42 18.52 4.02
C SER A 460 -38.03 20.01 4.19
N GLY A 461 -36.76 20.36 3.97
CA GLY A 461 -36.26 21.73 4.10
C GLY A 461 -35.72 22.08 5.47
N HIS A 462 -35.66 21.15 6.41
CA HIS A 462 -35.08 21.40 7.72
C HIS A 462 -33.56 21.57 7.65
N LYS A 463 -33.03 22.57 8.33
CA LYS A 463 -31.59 22.82 8.47
C LYS A 463 -31.06 22.04 9.68
N LEU A 464 -30.07 21.18 9.43
CA LEU A 464 -29.37 20.39 10.45
C LEU A 464 -27.97 21.00 10.64
N LEU A 465 -27.72 21.59 11.79
CA LEU A 465 -26.43 22.20 12.15
C LEU A 465 -25.48 21.14 12.75
N PRO A 466 -24.17 21.40 12.78
CA PRO A 466 -23.22 20.58 13.53
C PRO A 466 -23.69 20.33 14.97
N ASN A 467 -23.46 19.14 15.47
CA ASN A 467 -23.89 18.65 16.79
C ASN A 467 -25.42 18.62 17.00
N THR A 468 -26.23 18.75 15.94
CA THR A 468 -27.66 18.48 16.02
C THR A 468 -27.88 17.00 16.26
N VAL A 469 -28.57 16.66 17.34
CA VAL A 469 -28.98 15.30 17.70
C VAL A 469 -30.48 15.21 17.70
N SER A 470 -31.04 14.31 16.91
CA SER A 470 -32.46 13.96 16.93
C SER A 470 -32.62 12.45 16.88
N ALA A 471 -33.84 11.94 17.02
CA ALA A 471 -34.09 10.50 16.95
C ALA A 471 -33.62 9.85 15.61
N LYS A 472 -33.58 10.62 14.52
CA LYS A 472 -33.25 10.14 13.17
C LYS A 472 -31.96 10.72 12.60
N TYR A 473 -31.55 11.91 13.04
CA TYR A 473 -30.44 12.65 12.43
C TYR A 473 -29.38 13.01 13.48
N TYR A 474 -28.15 12.72 13.16
CA TYR A 474 -27.01 13.23 13.89
C TYR A 474 -26.01 13.88 12.93
N VAL A 475 -25.61 15.12 13.20
CA VAL A 475 -24.61 15.84 12.40
C VAL A 475 -23.35 16.01 13.23
N HIS A 476 -22.29 15.34 12.79
CA HIS A 476 -20.97 15.47 13.41
C HIS A 476 -20.36 16.86 13.14
N SER A 477 -19.43 17.27 13.99
CA SER A 477 -18.73 18.57 13.86
C SER A 477 -18.01 18.73 12.54
N GLU A 478 -17.49 17.65 11.97
CA GLU A 478 -16.76 17.62 10.70
C GLU A 478 -17.66 17.53 9.45
N GLY A 479 -18.99 17.64 9.62
CA GLY A 479 -19.93 17.68 8.50
C GLY A 479 -20.50 16.32 8.07
N THR A 480 -20.28 15.24 8.82
CA THR A 480 -20.97 13.95 8.57
C THR A 480 -22.41 14.01 9.05
N LEU A 481 -23.34 13.61 8.21
CA LEU A 481 -24.75 13.41 8.55
C LEU A 481 -25.05 11.93 8.65
N ASP A 482 -25.40 11.47 9.84
CA ASP A 482 -25.92 10.14 10.08
C ASP A 482 -27.45 10.16 10.04
N ILE A 483 -28.03 9.19 9.32
CA ILE A 483 -29.48 9.00 9.22
C ILE A 483 -29.78 7.58 9.67
N SER A 484 -30.53 7.42 10.73
CA SER A 484 -30.94 6.13 11.29
C SER A 484 -32.40 5.82 10.99
N ASP A 485 -32.73 4.53 10.94
CA ASP A 485 -34.09 4.03 10.74
C ASP A 485 -34.80 4.71 9.58
N ILE A 486 -34.18 4.64 8.38
CA ILE A 486 -34.64 5.31 7.16
C ILE A 486 -35.99 4.73 6.74
N THR A 487 -36.96 5.62 6.47
CA THR A 487 -38.29 5.27 5.95
C THR A 487 -38.58 6.03 4.66
N HIS A 488 -39.69 5.77 4.01
CA HIS A 488 -40.11 6.53 2.82
C HIS A 488 -40.22 8.05 3.04
N GLN A 489 -40.34 8.50 4.30
CA GLN A 489 -40.40 9.93 4.64
C GLN A 489 -39.03 10.60 4.48
N GLU A 490 -37.94 9.87 4.60
CA GLU A 490 -36.59 10.34 4.44
C GLU A 490 -36.13 10.29 2.96
N SER A 491 -36.97 9.76 2.05
CA SER A 491 -36.69 9.79 0.62
C SER A 491 -36.64 11.23 0.10
N GLY A 492 -35.68 11.52 -0.78
CA GLY A 492 -35.55 12.83 -1.42
C GLY A 492 -34.15 13.41 -1.41
N LEU A 493 -34.06 14.72 -1.70
CA LEU A 493 -32.81 15.41 -1.91
C LEU A 493 -32.24 15.96 -0.59
N TYR A 494 -31.10 15.43 -0.17
CA TYR A 494 -30.30 16.00 0.91
C TYR A 494 -29.23 16.92 0.32
N THR A 495 -29.06 18.12 0.90
CA THR A 495 -28.07 19.09 0.41
C THR A 495 -27.11 19.44 1.53
N CYS A 496 -25.84 19.15 1.31
CA CYS A 496 -24.75 19.70 2.11
C CYS A 496 -24.44 21.11 1.66
N ILE A 497 -24.22 22.02 2.62
CA ILE A 497 -23.84 23.40 2.39
C ILE A 497 -22.59 23.67 3.22
N ALA A 498 -21.51 24.09 2.55
CA ALA A 498 -20.32 24.62 3.16
C ALA A 498 -20.29 26.13 2.97
N THR A 499 -20.19 26.89 4.04
CA THR A 499 -20.26 28.36 3.99
C THR A 499 -19.18 29.02 4.83
N ASN A 500 -18.60 30.10 4.31
CA ASN A 500 -17.74 31.02 5.05
C ASN A 500 -18.16 32.47 4.76
N LEU A 501 -17.38 33.44 5.22
CA LEU A 501 -17.70 34.86 5.01
C LEU A 501 -17.64 35.34 3.53
N VAL A 502 -17.02 34.54 2.65
CA VAL A 502 -16.92 34.88 1.22
C VAL A 502 -18.12 34.35 0.42
N GLY A 503 -18.69 33.22 0.85
CA GLY A 503 -19.83 32.60 0.17
C GLY A 503 -20.08 31.16 0.56
N ALA A 504 -20.73 30.41 -0.31
CA ALA A 504 -21.10 29.02 -0.04
C ALA A 504 -20.93 28.12 -1.28
N ASP A 505 -20.56 26.87 -1.04
CA ASP A 505 -20.65 25.76 -1.99
C ASP A 505 -21.73 24.76 -1.54
N LEU A 506 -22.31 24.05 -2.49
CA LEU A 506 -23.52 23.22 -2.29
C LEU A 506 -23.38 21.92 -3.07
N LYS A 507 -23.56 20.80 -2.38
CA LYS A 507 -23.61 19.49 -3.02
C LYS A 507 -24.81 18.69 -2.50
N SER A 508 -25.51 17.99 -3.39
CA SER A 508 -26.72 17.25 -3.01
C SER A 508 -26.64 15.78 -3.42
N ILE A 509 -27.36 14.96 -2.65
CA ILE A 509 -27.55 13.55 -2.91
C ILE A 509 -29.04 13.22 -2.91
N MET A 510 -29.48 12.38 -3.86
CA MET A 510 -30.81 11.82 -3.90
C MET A 510 -30.84 10.49 -3.15
N ILE A 511 -31.64 10.40 -2.10
CA ILE A 511 -31.93 9.15 -1.40
C ILE A 511 -33.28 8.64 -1.89
N ASN A 512 -33.30 7.44 -2.45
CA ASN A 512 -34.50 6.70 -2.84
C ASN A 512 -34.68 5.55 -1.84
N VAL A 513 -35.92 5.43 -1.30
CA VAL A 513 -36.28 4.31 -0.43
C VAL A 513 -37.32 3.48 -1.16
N ASP A 514 -37.17 2.17 -1.19
CA ASP A 514 -38.03 1.26 -1.95
C ASP A 514 -39.53 1.52 -1.70
N GLY A 515 -40.28 1.74 -2.80
CA GLY A 515 -41.70 2.01 -2.79
C GLY A 515 -42.19 3.40 -3.27
N SER A 516 -41.24 4.34 -3.58
CA SER A 516 -41.61 5.66 -4.09
C SER A 516 -41.23 5.83 -5.58
N SER A 517 -42.17 5.63 -6.49
CA SER A 517 -42.06 6.09 -7.88
C SER A 517 -42.50 7.56 -8.00
N PRO A 518 -41.73 8.45 -8.65
CA PRO A 518 -42.17 9.83 -8.87
C PRO A 518 -43.27 9.90 -9.96
N GLN A 519 -44.44 10.43 -9.65
CA GLN A 519 -45.46 10.78 -10.64
C GLN A 519 -45.22 12.18 -11.22
N ASP A 520 -45.12 12.24 -12.54
CA ASP A 520 -45.13 13.47 -13.34
C ASP A 520 -46.48 14.18 -13.28
N ASN A 521 -46.48 15.52 -13.08
CA ASN A 521 -47.43 16.43 -13.72
C ASN A 521 -47.12 17.94 -13.43
N HIS A 522 -46.96 18.72 -14.41
CA HIS A 522 -47.60 19.82 -15.18
C HIS A 522 -46.98 21.24 -15.12
N LYS A 523 -46.71 21.72 -16.30
CA LYS A 523 -46.55 23.02 -16.98
C LYS A 523 -46.95 24.31 -16.22
N SER A 524 -46.03 24.93 -15.50
CA SER A 524 -46.11 26.38 -15.21
C SER A 524 -44.72 27.04 -14.99
N LEU A 525 -43.69 26.36 -15.37
CA LEU A 525 -42.30 26.80 -15.22
C LEU A 525 -41.64 26.83 -16.59
N SER A 526 -40.98 27.94 -16.97
CA SER A 526 -40.13 27.99 -18.17
C SER A 526 -38.68 28.28 -17.78
N ILE A 527 -37.78 27.44 -18.28
CA ILE A 527 -36.34 27.60 -18.16
C ILE A 527 -35.78 27.98 -19.53
N LYS A 528 -34.86 28.94 -19.56
CA LYS A 528 -34.17 29.39 -20.77
C LYS A 528 -32.68 29.36 -20.59
N ILE A 529 -31.96 28.88 -21.62
CA ILE A 529 -30.52 28.95 -21.70
C ILE A 529 -30.13 30.34 -22.21
N GLU A 530 -29.33 31.10 -21.46
CA GLU A 530 -28.83 32.44 -21.86
C GLU A 530 -27.45 32.35 -22.50
N ASP A 531 -26.55 31.56 -21.94
CA ASP A 531 -25.21 31.31 -22.48
C ASP A 531 -24.69 29.94 -22.08
N VAL A 532 -23.84 29.35 -22.92
CA VAL A 532 -23.17 28.08 -22.66
C VAL A 532 -21.71 28.20 -23.04
N GLN A 533 -20.81 27.87 -22.14
CA GLN A 533 -19.37 27.82 -22.33
C GLN A 533 -18.85 26.36 -22.23
N SER A 534 -17.53 26.18 -22.27
CA SER A 534 -16.92 24.85 -22.18
C SER A 534 -17.10 24.20 -20.80
N ASN A 535 -17.14 25.00 -19.76
CA ASN A 535 -17.22 24.53 -18.37
C ASN A 535 -18.36 25.17 -17.56
N SER A 536 -19.26 25.93 -18.21
CA SER A 536 -20.39 26.58 -17.54
C SER A 536 -21.62 26.74 -18.43
N ALA A 537 -22.78 26.88 -17.81
CA ALA A 537 -24.06 27.18 -18.44
C ALA A 537 -24.84 28.22 -17.62
N LEU A 538 -25.18 29.34 -18.26
CA LEU A 538 -25.99 30.39 -17.67
C LEU A 538 -27.46 30.15 -17.99
N LEU A 539 -28.28 29.94 -16.98
CA LEU A 539 -29.71 29.67 -17.12
C LEU A 539 -30.55 30.77 -16.47
N SER A 540 -31.66 31.14 -17.13
CA SER A 540 -32.69 32.01 -16.56
C SER A 540 -34.03 31.28 -16.48
N TRP A 541 -34.90 31.69 -15.58
CA TRP A 541 -36.22 31.08 -15.43
C TRP A 541 -37.34 32.05 -15.08
N LYS A 542 -38.54 31.71 -15.49
CA LYS A 542 -39.78 32.40 -15.15
C LYS A 542 -40.77 31.40 -14.57
N ALA A 543 -41.37 31.74 -13.46
CA ALA A 543 -42.45 30.97 -12.85
C ALA A 543 -43.71 31.81 -12.77
N ASN A 544 -44.89 31.27 -13.18
CA ASN A 544 -46.15 31.98 -13.27
C ASN A 544 -47.03 31.87 -12.00
N SER A 545 -46.54 31.24 -10.92
CA SER A 545 -47.29 31.14 -9.65
C SER A 545 -46.60 31.88 -8.52
N LYS A 546 -47.35 32.34 -7.51
CA LYS A 546 -46.81 32.95 -6.29
C LYS A 546 -45.89 31.93 -5.61
N ILE A 547 -44.59 32.06 -5.83
CA ILE A 547 -43.56 31.21 -5.24
C ILE A 547 -43.52 31.46 -3.74
N VAL A 548 -43.71 30.42 -2.96
CA VAL A 548 -43.49 30.42 -1.50
C VAL A 548 -42.05 30.76 -1.21
N LYS A 549 -41.75 31.38 -0.05
CA LYS A 549 -40.43 31.87 0.41
C LYS A 549 -39.32 30.81 0.51
N SER A 550 -39.38 29.71 -0.25
CA SER A 550 -38.42 28.62 -0.22
C SER A 550 -37.47 28.66 -1.41
N ALA A 551 -36.25 28.21 -1.20
CA ALA A 551 -35.23 28.13 -2.25
C ALA A 551 -35.59 27.14 -3.38
N ILE A 552 -35.26 27.51 -4.61
CA ILE A 552 -35.42 26.68 -5.81
C ILE A 552 -34.30 25.66 -5.84
N ARG A 553 -34.63 24.40 -6.17
CA ARG A 553 -33.65 23.32 -6.31
C ARG A 553 -33.30 23.13 -7.77
N TRP A 554 -32.01 22.95 -8.03
CA TRP A 554 -31.47 22.62 -9.32
C TRP A 554 -30.66 21.33 -9.27
N ALA A 555 -30.75 20.54 -10.33
CA ALA A 555 -29.98 19.33 -10.47
C ALA A 555 -29.52 19.16 -11.92
N ALA A 556 -28.27 18.85 -12.16
CA ALA A 556 -27.71 18.58 -13.48
C ALA A 556 -27.22 17.14 -13.57
N PHE A 557 -27.65 16.43 -14.61
CA PHE A 557 -27.32 15.03 -14.87
C PHE A 557 -26.58 14.93 -16.21
N PRO A 558 -25.37 14.36 -16.29
CA PRO A 558 -24.77 14.03 -17.57
C PRO A 558 -25.54 12.86 -18.21
N LYS A 559 -25.73 12.91 -19.51
CA LYS A 559 -26.57 11.95 -20.27
C LYS A 559 -25.83 10.66 -20.60
N ASP A 560 -24.51 10.67 -20.58
CA ASP A 560 -23.68 9.49 -20.82
C ASP A 560 -23.52 8.73 -19.50
N GLY A 561 -24.09 7.53 -19.40
CA GLY A 561 -24.19 6.70 -18.20
C GLY A 561 -22.89 6.30 -17.50
N ASN A 562 -21.82 7.04 -17.67
CA ASN A 562 -20.58 6.96 -16.90
C ASN A 562 -20.59 8.00 -15.77
N SER A 563 -20.60 7.52 -14.56
CA SER A 563 -20.50 8.13 -13.24
C SER A 563 -19.65 9.39 -13.17
N GLN A 564 -20.21 10.52 -13.55
CA GLN A 564 -19.67 11.85 -13.23
C GLN A 564 -20.57 12.53 -12.19
N PRO A 565 -20.01 13.38 -11.32
CA PRO A 565 -20.71 13.86 -10.15
C PRO A 565 -21.97 14.65 -10.54
N PHE A 566 -23.02 14.30 -9.86
CA PHE A 566 -24.29 14.99 -9.89
C PHE A 566 -24.13 16.37 -9.22
N TRP A 567 -24.55 17.42 -9.92
CA TRP A 567 -24.55 18.79 -9.41
C TRP A 567 -25.94 19.20 -8.99
N SER A 568 -26.09 19.72 -7.77
CA SER A 568 -27.33 20.38 -7.39
C SER A 568 -27.06 21.61 -6.54
N ALA A 569 -27.90 22.63 -6.71
CA ALA A 569 -27.84 23.86 -5.95
C ALA A 569 -29.23 24.26 -5.46
N ARG A 570 -29.29 24.93 -4.30
CA ARG A 570 -30.46 25.67 -3.85
C ARG A 570 -30.23 27.16 -4.02
N ILE A 571 -31.06 27.78 -4.85
CA ILE A 571 -30.94 29.17 -5.18
C ILE A 571 -32.12 29.92 -4.51
N PRO A 572 -31.88 31.06 -3.80
CA PRO A 572 -32.95 31.88 -3.25
C PRO A 572 -33.98 32.26 -4.32
N SER A 573 -35.27 32.29 -3.97
CA SER A 573 -36.38 32.50 -4.90
C SER A 573 -36.37 33.85 -5.63
N HIS A 574 -35.66 34.85 -5.12
CA HIS A 574 -35.49 36.15 -5.75
C HIS A 574 -34.46 36.16 -6.90
N ILE A 575 -33.56 35.21 -6.95
CA ILE A 575 -32.58 35.06 -8.04
C ILE A 575 -33.31 34.42 -9.23
N LYS A 576 -33.20 35.00 -10.41
CA LYS A 576 -33.85 34.57 -11.64
C LYS A 576 -32.87 34.07 -12.72
N VAL A 577 -31.59 34.21 -12.47
CA VAL A 577 -30.51 33.80 -13.38
C VAL A 577 -29.43 33.15 -12.54
N TYR A 578 -28.88 32.03 -13.00
CA TYR A 578 -27.81 31.33 -12.30
C TYR A 578 -26.81 30.70 -13.29
N ASN A 579 -25.51 30.80 -12.99
CA ASN A 579 -24.44 30.24 -13.76
C ASN A 579 -23.98 28.91 -13.13
N PHE A 580 -24.20 27.82 -13.84
CA PHE A 580 -23.70 26.49 -13.48
C PHE A 580 -22.25 26.39 -13.94
N THR A 581 -21.33 26.27 -13.01
CA THR A 581 -19.89 26.16 -13.27
C THR A 581 -19.39 24.72 -13.02
N HIS A 582 -18.13 24.43 -13.41
CA HIS A 582 -17.49 23.11 -13.25
C HIS A 582 -18.14 21.99 -14.08
N LEU A 583 -18.81 22.33 -15.18
CA LEU A 583 -19.30 21.36 -16.15
C LEU A 583 -18.10 20.85 -17.00
N THR A 584 -18.16 19.60 -17.45
CA THR A 584 -17.17 19.05 -18.37
C THR A 584 -17.42 19.54 -19.80
N PRO A 585 -16.38 19.86 -20.57
CA PRO A 585 -16.52 20.27 -21.96
C PRO A 585 -17.12 19.16 -22.84
N SER A 586 -17.80 19.58 -23.91
CA SER A 586 -18.43 18.67 -24.91
C SER A 586 -19.37 17.62 -24.31
N THR A 587 -19.99 17.91 -23.19
CA THR A 587 -20.89 16.98 -22.49
C THR A 587 -22.32 17.49 -22.50
N GLU A 588 -23.28 16.59 -22.78
CA GLU A 588 -24.72 16.90 -22.69
C GLU A 588 -25.21 16.68 -21.27
N TYR A 589 -25.82 17.72 -20.68
CA TYR A 589 -26.41 17.72 -19.34
C TYR A 589 -27.90 17.89 -19.41
N THR A 590 -28.66 17.14 -18.64
CA THR A 590 -30.05 17.41 -18.32
C THR A 590 -30.13 18.18 -17.03
N ILE A 591 -30.46 19.48 -17.08
CA ILE A 591 -30.58 20.36 -15.92
C ILE A 591 -32.03 20.49 -15.53
N CYS A 592 -32.38 20.06 -14.32
CA CYS A 592 -33.73 20.04 -13.79
C CYS A 592 -33.89 21.07 -12.66
N MET A 593 -35.03 21.77 -12.65
CA MET A 593 -35.42 22.72 -11.60
C MET A 593 -36.68 22.24 -10.90
N ASP A 594 -36.63 22.15 -9.57
CA ASP A 594 -37.77 21.83 -8.70
C ASP A 594 -38.19 23.05 -7.91
N ILE A 595 -39.43 23.47 -8.05
CA ILE A 595 -40.02 24.60 -7.28
C ILE A 595 -41.05 24.01 -6.30
N PRO A 596 -40.86 24.24 -4.98
CA PRO A 596 -41.89 23.89 -4.02
C PRO A 596 -43.04 24.91 -4.10
N THR A 597 -44.22 24.45 -4.45
CA THR A 597 -45.45 25.31 -4.52
C THR A 597 -46.48 24.85 -3.48
N VAL A 598 -47.25 25.80 -2.92
CA VAL A 598 -48.22 25.54 -1.83
C VAL A 598 -49.43 24.74 -2.31
N GLN A 599 -49.74 24.75 -3.62
CA GLN A 599 -51.00 24.17 -4.17
C GLN A 599 -50.80 22.94 -5.03
N LEU A 600 -49.59 22.56 -5.42
CA LEU A 600 -49.29 21.43 -6.23
C LEU A 600 -47.98 20.80 -5.80
N ARG A 601 -47.94 19.48 -5.68
CA ARG A 601 -46.72 18.70 -5.47
C ARG A 601 -45.67 19.16 -6.46
N ASN A 602 -44.54 19.63 -6.00
CA ASN A 602 -43.30 20.06 -6.67
C ASN A 602 -43.34 20.12 -8.21
N ALA A 603 -43.42 21.34 -8.77
CA ALA A 603 -43.26 21.49 -10.22
C ALA A 603 -41.79 21.26 -10.62
N ARG A 604 -41.54 20.22 -11.41
CA ARG A 604 -40.21 19.91 -11.96
C ARG A 604 -40.20 20.21 -13.46
N GLN A 605 -39.21 20.96 -13.92
CA GLN A 605 -38.92 21.14 -15.33
C GLN A 605 -37.44 20.94 -15.62
N CYS A 606 -37.13 20.27 -16.71
CA CYS A 606 -35.78 19.96 -17.14
C CYS A 606 -35.49 20.57 -18.50
N ILE A 607 -34.23 20.92 -18.75
CA ILE A 607 -33.72 21.39 -20.02
C ILE A 607 -32.40 20.72 -20.32
N ASN A 608 -32.17 20.35 -21.59
CA ASN A 608 -30.89 19.78 -21.99
C ASN A 608 -29.94 20.90 -22.44
N VAL A 609 -28.69 20.82 -21.98
CA VAL A 609 -27.61 21.77 -22.27
C VAL A 609 -26.39 20.99 -22.68
N THR A 610 -25.82 21.33 -23.83
CA THR A 610 -24.52 20.74 -24.25
C THR A 610 -23.43 21.79 -24.13
N THR A 611 -22.41 21.52 -23.31
CA THR A 611 -21.27 22.41 -23.12
C THR A 611 -20.43 22.48 -24.39
N LYS A 612 -19.82 23.64 -24.65
CA LYS A 612 -18.91 23.84 -25.79
C LYS A 612 -17.64 23.00 -25.61
N GLY A 613 -17.03 22.59 -26.73
CA GLY A 613 -15.69 21.98 -26.71
C GLY A 613 -14.63 22.98 -26.27
N LEU A 614 -13.51 22.47 -25.77
CA LEU A 614 -12.32 23.28 -25.56
C LEU A 614 -11.81 23.80 -26.90
N ASP A 615 -11.49 25.09 -26.99
CA ASP A 615 -11.02 25.72 -28.22
C ASP A 615 -9.85 24.98 -28.85
N LEU A 616 -9.87 24.85 -30.19
CA LEU A 616 -8.92 24.11 -31.02
C LEU A 616 -7.44 24.47 -30.81
N ALA A 617 -7.11 25.57 -30.16
CA ALA A 617 -5.73 25.98 -29.88
C ALA A 617 -5.01 24.98 -28.93
N MET A 618 -5.72 24.44 -27.95
CA MET A 618 -5.15 23.44 -27.00
C MET A 618 -5.05 22.04 -27.62
N THR A 619 -5.99 21.66 -28.51
CA THR A 619 -5.93 20.36 -29.18
C THR A 619 -4.79 20.29 -30.21
N ASN A 620 -4.43 21.40 -30.86
CA ASN A 620 -3.30 21.49 -31.77
C ASN A 620 -1.95 21.38 -31.04
N TYR A 621 -1.82 21.89 -29.82
CA TYR A 621 -0.63 21.73 -29.02
C TYR A 621 -0.42 20.27 -28.59
N LYS A 622 -1.46 19.59 -28.14
CA LYS A 622 -1.40 18.17 -27.76
C LYS A 622 -1.11 17.25 -28.95
N LYS A 623 -1.73 17.53 -30.12
CA LYS A 623 -1.47 16.79 -31.36
C LYS A 623 -0.03 17.00 -31.88
N ARG A 624 0.49 18.24 -31.78
CA ARG A 624 1.88 18.56 -32.17
C ARG A 624 2.90 17.87 -31.28
N ASN A 625 2.66 17.79 -29.97
CA ASN A 625 3.53 17.09 -29.04
C ASN A 625 3.52 15.56 -29.25
N ILE A 626 2.36 14.97 -29.58
CA ILE A 626 2.26 13.54 -29.92
C ILE A 626 3.01 13.23 -31.21
N ILE A 627 2.89 14.08 -32.23
CA ILE A 627 3.61 13.91 -33.50
C ILE A 627 5.12 14.05 -33.31
N THR A 628 5.57 15.01 -32.48
CA THR A 628 6.98 15.19 -32.15
C THR A 628 7.52 13.99 -31.35
N PHE A 629 6.74 13.49 -30.39
CA PHE A 629 7.10 12.30 -29.61
C PHE A 629 7.22 11.05 -30.49
N LEU A 630 6.27 10.84 -31.41
CA LEU A 630 6.30 9.71 -32.35
C LEU A 630 7.46 9.84 -33.35
N ALA A 631 7.79 11.05 -33.78
CA ALA A 631 8.94 11.30 -34.66
C ALA A 631 10.27 11.01 -33.93
N CYS A 632 10.41 11.43 -32.65
CA CYS A 632 11.56 11.12 -31.82
C CYS A 632 11.69 9.62 -31.54
N LEU A 633 10.56 8.94 -31.28
CA LEU A 633 10.53 7.50 -31.07
C LEU A 633 10.94 6.73 -32.34
N GLY A 634 10.46 7.17 -33.50
CA GLY A 634 10.84 6.62 -34.81
C GLY A 634 12.32 6.80 -35.11
N ALA A 635 12.88 7.98 -34.80
CA ALA A 635 14.30 8.25 -34.93
C ALA A 635 15.16 7.39 -34.01
N LEU A 636 14.71 7.19 -32.77
CA LEU A 636 15.38 6.33 -31.77
C LEU A 636 15.39 4.86 -32.20
N LEU A 637 14.24 4.36 -32.71
CA LEU A 637 14.12 3.01 -33.25
C LEU A 637 14.99 2.84 -34.51
N GLY A 638 15.02 3.83 -35.39
CA GLY A 638 15.90 3.85 -36.55
C GLY A 638 17.38 3.81 -36.17
N PHE A 639 17.78 4.58 -35.14
CA PHE A 639 19.16 4.55 -34.62
C PHE A 639 19.49 3.18 -34.01
N ILE A 640 18.60 2.58 -33.25
CA ILE A 640 18.77 1.23 -32.70
C ILE A 640 18.91 0.18 -33.81
N CYS A 641 18.10 0.27 -34.87
CA CYS A 641 18.22 -0.62 -36.03
C CYS A 641 19.56 -0.45 -36.75
N VAL A 642 20.05 0.77 -36.92
CA VAL A 642 21.36 1.05 -37.54
C VAL A 642 22.49 0.51 -36.67
N VAL A 643 22.43 0.72 -35.34
CA VAL A 643 23.43 0.18 -34.41
C VAL A 643 23.37 -1.35 -34.37
N SER A 644 22.19 -1.96 -34.45
CA SER A 644 22.03 -3.40 -34.53
C SER A 644 22.58 -3.99 -35.82
N LEU A 645 22.36 -3.30 -36.97
CA LEU A 645 22.94 -3.70 -38.25
C LEU A 645 24.47 -3.56 -38.25
N PHE A 646 25.03 -2.47 -37.70
CA PHE A 646 26.48 -2.32 -37.53
C PHE A 646 27.06 -3.39 -36.59
N SER A 647 26.30 -3.74 -35.51
CA SER A 647 26.68 -4.82 -34.60
C SER A 647 26.60 -6.20 -35.24
N CYS A 648 25.66 -6.44 -36.18
CA CYS A 648 25.60 -7.66 -36.98
C CYS A 648 26.77 -7.78 -37.96
N ILE A 649 27.13 -6.68 -38.63
CA ILE A 649 28.26 -6.68 -39.58
C ILE A 649 29.60 -6.83 -38.86
N SER A 650 29.73 -6.32 -37.61
CA SER A 650 30.91 -6.56 -36.76
C SER A 650 30.97 -7.98 -36.16
N ARG A 651 29.86 -8.73 -36.18
CA ARG A 651 29.75 -10.05 -35.53
C ARG A 651 29.98 -11.25 -36.45
N GLU A 652 30.15 -11.06 -37.74
CA GLU A 652 30.53 -12.17 -38.62
C GLU A 652 31.97 -12.69 -38.41
N MET A 653 32.72 -12.11 -37.48
CA MET A 653 34.07 -12.57 -37.12
C MET A 653 34.24 -13.18 -35.71
N ASN A 654 33.19 -13.30 -34.87
CA ASN A 654 33.33 -13.99 -33.58
C ASN A 654 31.98 -14.51 -33.06
N CYS A 655 31.51 -15.61 -33.61
CA CYS A 655 30.40 -16.38 -33.01
C CYS A 655 30.98 -17.59 -32.30
N ASP A 656 31.06 -17.55 -30.93
CA ASP A 656 30.95 -18.79 -30.11
C ASP A 656 30.95 -18.54 -28.58
N ALA A 657 30.94 -17.29 -28.09
CA ALA A 657 31.03 -17.04 -26.65
C ALA A 657 29.86 -16.25 -26.01
N GLY A 658 28.82 -15.89 -26.76
CA GLY A 658 27.81 -14.92 -26.30
C GLY A 658 26.50 -15.49 -25.76
N HIS A 659 26.21 -16.77 -25.96
CA HIS A 659 24.87 -17.32 -25.67
C HIS A 659 24.66 -17.77 -24.22
N SER A 660 25.73 -17.99 -23.43
CA SER A 660 25.59 -18.41 -22.03
C SER A 660 25.35 -17.26 -21.05
N TYR A 661 25.86 -16.06 -21.38
CA TYR A 661 25.81 -14.93 -20.45
C TYR A 661 24.42 -14.26 -20.33
N LEU A 662 23.66 -14.20 -21.41
CA LEU A 662 22.32 -13.60 -21.40
C LEU A 662 21.27 -14.51 -20.76
N ARG A 663 21.43 -15.82 -20.86
CA ARG A 663 20.52 -16.79 -20.22
C ARG A 663 20.65 -16.80 -18.70
N ASN A 664 21.85 -16.53 -18.20
CA ASN A 664 22.12 -16.44 -16.76
C ASN A 664 21.69 -15.08 -16.18
N TYR A 665 21.65 -14.01 -16.99
CA TYR A 665 21.19 -12.69 -16.51
C TYR A 665 19.68 -12.59 -16.37
N LEU A 666 18.92 -13.27 -17.23
CA LEU A 666 17.46 -13.30 -17.17
C LEU A 666 16.91 -14.33 -16.16
N LYS A 667 17.71 -15.36 -15.78
CA LYS A 667 17.34 -16.30 -14.72
C LYS A 667 17.59 -15.78 -13.30
N LYS A 668 18.34 -14.68 -13.14
CA LYS A 668 18.64 -14.08 -11.82
C LYS A 668 17.61 -13.05 -11.32
N GLN A 669 16.51 -12.84 -12.04
CA GLN A 669 15.39 -12.02 -11.59
C GLN A 669 14.11 -12.84 -11.36
N SER A 670 14.20 -13.93 -10.61
CA SER A 670 13.07 -14.34 -9.79
C SER A 670 13.20 -13.53 -8.50
N PHE A 671 12.46 -12.42 -8.43
CA PHE A 671 12.32 -11.67 -7.19
C PHE A 671 11.73 -12.63 -6.14
N SER A 672 12.56 -13.06 -5.21
CA SER A 672 12.04 -13.69 -4.01
C SER A 672 11.25 -12.62 -3.25
N PHE A 673 10.15 -12.99 -2.64
CA PHE A 673 9.30 -12.10 -1.83
C PHE A 673 10.07 -11.41 -0.67
N ILE A 674 11.27 -11.89 -0.37
CA ILE A 674 12.23 -11.30 0.61
C ILE A 674 12.71 -9.90 0.16
N GLU A 675 12.76 -9.61 -1.15
CA GLU A 675 13.14 -8.26 -1.65
C GLU A 675 11.98 -7.27 -1.65
N LEU A 676 10.71 -7.75 -1.69
CA LEU A 676 9.51 -6.91 -1.57
C LEU A 676 9.18 -6.56 -0.11
N TYR A 677 9.59 -7.42 0.81
CA TYR A 677 9.49 -7.21 2.26
C TYR A 677 10.87 -7.49 2.86
N PRO A 678 11.78 -6.50 2.83
CA PRO A 678 13.01 -6.64 3.60
C PRO A 678 12.59 -6.98 5.02
N PRO A 679 13.20 -7.97 5.68
CA PRO A 679 12.81 -8.30 7.04
C PRO A 679 12.88 -7.02 7.85
N LEU A 680 11.72 -6.57 8.33
CA LEU A 680 11.57 -5.36 9.15
C LEU A 680 12.51 -5.35 10.37
N ILE A 681 13.22 -6.46 10.58
CA ILE A 681 14.18 -6.71 11.65
C ILE A 681 15.60 -6.18 11.33
N SER A 682 15.98 -6.00 10.06
CA SER A 682 17.34 -5.49 9.73
C SER A 682 17.54 -4.00 10.05
N LEU A 683 16.47 -3.25 10.29
CA LEU A 683 16.50 -1.85 10.73
C LEU A 683 16.73 -1.69 12.26
N TRP A 684 16.83 -2.79 13.01
CA TRP A 684 16.82 -2.78 14.48
C TRP A 684 18.21 -2.84 15.13
N ASP A 685 19.24 -3.23 14.39
CA ASP A 685 20.58 -3.35 14.96
C ASP A 685 21.33 -2.02 15.10
N THR A 686 20.81 -0.90 14.57
CA THR A 686 21.48 0.40 14.65
C THR A 686 21.33 1.13 15.98
N ASP A 687 20.42 0.72 16.87
CA ASP A 687 20.23 1.35 18.17
C ASP A 687 21.04 0.68 19.32
N LYS A 688 21.74 -0.44 19.06
CA LYS A 688 22.58 -1.11 20.06
C LYS A 688 24.08 -0.77 19.98
N GLU A 689 24.53 -0.12 18.90
CA GLU A 689 25.94 0.31 18.77
C GLU A 689 26.14 1.78 19.14
N LYS A 690 25.91 2.13 20.43
CA LYS A 690 26.49 3.31 21.05
C LYS A 690 27.20 2.94 22.33
N SER A 691 28.11 1.97 22.26
CA SER A 691 29.20 1.85 23.23
C SER A 691 30.22 0.85 22.68
N THR A 692 31.09 1.30 21.82
CA THR A 692 32.51 1.00 21.72
C THR A 692 33.03 1.50 20.37
N SER A 693 33.83 2.53 20.43
CA SER A 693 34.57 3.09 19.30
C SER A 693 35.64 2.10 18.82
N LEU A 694 35.54 1.69 17.56
CA LEU A 694 36.67 1.21 16.78
C LEU A 694 36.51 1.70 15.34
N GLU A 695 37.34 2.69 15.00
CA GLU A 695 37.51 3.21 13.65
C GLU A 695 37.96 2.10 12.70
N VAL A 696 37.17 1.76 11.72
CA VAL A 696 37.62 1.05 10.51
C VAL A 696 37.65 2.05 9.38
N LYS A 697 38.84 2.50 9.00
CA LYS A 697 39.06 3.31 7.79
C LYS A 697 38.76 2.47 6.54
N ALA A 698 37.69 2.80 5.83
CA ALA A 698 37.47 2.31 4.50
C ALA A 698 38.36 3.09 3.51
N THR A 699 39.32 2.40 2.92
CA THR A 699 40.15 2.95 1.83
C THR A 699 39.38 2.89 0.53
N VAL A 700 38.92 4.04 0.05
CA VAL A 700 38.35 4.19 -1.30
C VAL A 700 39.50 4.14 -2.29
N ILE A 701 39.55 3.09 -3.11
CA ILE A 701 40.43 3.04 -4.29
C ILE A 701 39.73 3.79 -5.43
N GLY A 702 40.22 4.99 -5.69
CA GLY A 702 39.81 5.78 -6.84
C GLY A 702 40.35 5.19 -8.16
N VAL A 703 39.48 5.08 -9.15
CA VAL A 703 39.88 4.80 -10.54
C VAL A 703 40.05 6.15 -11.24
N PRO A 704 41.19 6.43 -11.90
CA PRO A 704 41.41 7.69 -12.58
C PRO A 704 40.66 7.74 -13.93
N ALA A 705 39.96 8.84 -14.16
CA ALA A 705 39.51 9.24 -15.49
C ALA A 705 40.72 9.71 -16.30
N ASN A 706 40.93 9.13 -17.49
CA ASN A 706 41.51 9.87 -18.61
C ASN A 706 41.30 9.18 -19.96
N MET A 707 40.75 9.98 -20.86
CA MET A 707 41.05 10.20 -22.29
C MET A 707 40.79 9.03 -23.30
N SER A 708 39.88 9.15 -24.15
CA SER A 708 39.74 9.78 -25.46
C SER A 708 38.42 9.37 -26.10
#